data_68ace75e36f1c54637649282dee9c23f
#
_entry.id   68ace75e36f1c54637649282dee9c23f
#
_cell.length_a   1.000
_cell.length_b   1.000
_cell.length_c   1.000
_cell.angle_alpha   90.00
_cell.angle_beta   90.00
_cell.angle_gamma   90.00
#
_symmetry.space_group_name_H-M   'P 1'
#
loop_
_entity.id
_entity.type
_entity.pdbx_description
1 polymer ?
#
loop_
_entity_poly.entity_id
_entity_poly.type
_entity_poly.pdbx_seq_one_letter_code
_entity_poly.pdbx_strand_id
1 'polypeptide(L)'
;MSEPYNHKAIEKKWQEYWKEHETFKTDVWDFSKPKYYALDMFPYPSGVGLHAGHPEGYTATDIMSRMKRMQGYNVLHPMGYDSFGLPAEQYAVNTGHHPNGFTQKNIETFSKQLRELGFDYDWSKMISTSDPEFYKWTQWIFKKLYEAGYAKHIDMPVNWCEELGTVLSNDEVIDGKSERGGYPVVRKNMKQWVIDQPAFAEKLLEGLDEIDWPESTKEMQRNWIGKSTGVEVKFQIVGGGEFSIFTTCIETIYGITFMVLAPDGDIVKGLMDRVENKEEVQAYIDETVKKSDMDRTELNKTKSGCELKGLHCINPVNGREVRMFIGDFVLASYGTGAVMAVPTHDQRDFEYAQAHDIEMIQVIDGADVSEHAFEKHDYLGKGCKLINSEEFTGMVVEDAKEAITVKLEKMGVAKRTVNYKFREWIFARQRYWGEPVPCVYKEDGSIYFLPDDELPLVLPELEDYKGKNGKAPLENATEWKQYDRNGVKGTRETSTMPGSAGSSWYYMRYIDPHNDKEFANQELLKHWMPVDLYVGGPEHAVGHLMYSRIWNRFLFDQGLSPVKEPFKKLVHQGMILGSNGIKMGKRFPEFVVNPSDVVEEYGADTLRLYEMFMGPLEVSKPWNDSNVQGAKRFITRVWNFFTEPENIIEEDDGKLTRIYHQTVKKVTNDFEALGYNTAISQMMIFVNEVYKAGRCPREFAEGLIKMLSCVCPHVGEEIWQRMGHDDTIAFEPWPVYDEAKTVEDTVEIAVQINGKTKGTLEIGKQDPKDEVIAKAKDVIADKLTGNIVKEIYVPGRIVNIVMK
;
A
#
# COMPACT_ATOMS: atom_id res chain seq x y z
N MET A 1 22.64 1.01 45.44
CA MET A 1 21.46 1.58 44.73
C MET A 1 21.91 2.02 43.37
N SER A 2 21.31 1.51 42.31
CA SER A 2 21.61 1.89 40.96
C SER A 2 21.39 3.41 40.76
N GLU A 3 22.13 3.99 39.85
CA GLU A 3 21.84 5.36 39.39
C GLU A 3 20.42 5.41 38.82
N PRO A 4 19.66 6.49 39.10
CA PRO A 4 18.33 6.63 38.51
C PRO A 4 18.39 6.60 36.98
N TYR A 5 17.40 5.99 36.31
CA TYR A 5 17.29 5.96 34.86
C TYR A 5 17.17 7.38 34.28
N ASN A 6 18.19 7.80 33.56
CA ASN A 6 18.25 9.10 32.90
C ASN A 6 18.25 8.94 31.38
N HIS A 7 17.04 8.94 30.78
CA HIS A 7 16.90 8.74 29.33
C HIS A 7 17.69 9.76 28.51
N LYS A 8 17.68 11.05 28.90
CA LYS A 8 18.37 12.11 28.11
C LYS A 8 19.87 11.85 27.98
N ALA A 9 20.50 11.48 29.07
CA ALA A 9 21.96 11.20 29.05
C ALA A 9 22.26 9.93 28.27
N ILE A 10 21.48 8.88 28.46
CA ILE A 10 21.66 7.56 27.83
C ILE A 10 21.43 7.66 26.32
N GLU A 11 20.32 8.25 25.91
CA GLU A 11 19.94 8.41 24.50
C GLU A 11 20.98 9.22 23.74
N LYS A 12 21.39 10.36 24.29
CA LYS A 12 22.44 11.19 23.70
C LYS A 12 23.76 10.43 23.51
N LYS A 13 24.21 9.71 24.56
CA LYS A 13 25.44 8.91 24.52
C LYS A 13 25.43 7.90 23.38
N TRP A 14 24.36 7.13 23.24
CA TRP A 14 24.29 6.07 22.25
C TRP A 14 24.04 6.56 20.84
N GLN A 15 23.28 7.64 20.67
CA GLN A 15 23.13 8.32 19.36
C GLN A 15 24.48 8.87 18.85
N GLU A 16 25.30 9.45 19.75
CA GLU A 16 26.65 9.89 19.42
C GLU A 16 27.56 8.69 19.09
N TYR A 17 27.51 7.62 19.85
CA TYR A 17 28.27 6.39 19.60
C TYR A 17 27.97 5.81 18.22
N TRP A 18 26.68 5.58 17.90
CA TRP A 18 26.28 5.02 16.61
C TRP A 18 26.67 5.90 15.42
N LYS A 19 26.61 7.21 15.60
CA LYS A 19 27.05 8.16 14.57
C LYS A 19 28.56 8.12 14.35
N GLU A 20 29.35 8.13 15.43
CA GLU A 20 30.83 8.15 15.34
C GLU A 20 31.40 6.84 14.78
N HIS A 21 30.78 5.72 15.11
CA HIS A 21 31.20 4.39 14.66
C HIS A 21 30.54 3.94 13.36
N GLU A 22 29.63 4.75 12.76
CA GLU A 22 28.82 4.35 11.62
C GLU A 22 28.21 2.94 11.82
N THR A 23 27.71 2.64 13.05
CA THR A 23 27.35 1.29 13.52
C THR A 23 26.45 0.55 12.55
N PHE A 24 25.52 1.22 11.90
CA PHE A 24 24.50 0.62 11.02
C PHE A 24 24.81 0.76 9.53
N LYS A 25 26.03 1.15 9.19
CA LYS A 25 26.49 1.22 7.80
C LYS A 25 26.57 -0.18 7.20
N THR A 26 25.94 -0.35 6.06
CA THR A 26 25.84 -1.63 5.36
C THR A 26 26.97 -1.75 4.34
N ASP A 27 27.77 -2.81 4.43
CA ASP A 27 28.64 -3.19 3.32
C ASP A 27 27.79 -3.92 2.27
N VAL A 28 27.37 -3.17 1.25
CA VAL A 28 26.50 -3.70 0.19
C VAL A 28 27.18 -4.73 -0.70
N TRP A 29 28.54 -4.85 -0.62
CA TRP A 29 29.33 -5.82 -1.34
C TRP A 29 29.65 -7.09 -0.55
N ASP A 30 29.27 -7.15 0.73
CA ASP A 30 29.40 -8.38 1.51
C ASP A 30 28.28 -9.38 1.16
N PHE A 31 28.58 -10.23 0.17
CA PHE A 31 27.67 -11.32 -0.25
C PHE A 31 27.86 -12.62 0.54
N SER A 32 28.71 -12.61 1.56
CA SER A 32 28.98 -13.80 2.39
C SER A 32 27.83 -14.14 3.34
N LYS A 33 27.01 -13.16 3.66
CA LYS A 33 25.84 -13.29 4.53
C LYS A 33 24.54 -13.22 3.72
N PRO A 34 23.45 -13.87 4.18
CA PRO A 34 22.14 -13.65 3.59
C PRO A 34 21.74 -12.18 3.71
N LYS A 35 21.15 -11.61 2.66
CA LYS A 35 20.70 -10.22 2.67
C LYS A 35 19.34 -10.08 3.35
N TYR A 36 19.11 -8.93 3.96
CA TYR A 36 17.77 -8.50 4.35
C TYR A 36 17.59 -7.01 4.04
N TYR A 37 16.69 -6.69 3.14
CA TYR A 37 16.40 -5.32 2.76
C TYR A 37 15.07 -4.89 3.37
N ALA A 38 15.14 -4.15 4.46
CA ALA A 38 14.01 -3.54 5.13
C ALA A 38 13.82 -2.10 4.64
N LEU A 39 12.60 -1.70 4.33
CA LEU A 39 12.34 -0.39 3.75
C LEU A 39 11.03 0.19 4.28
N ASP A 40 11.10 1.44 4.71
CA ASP A 40 9.94 2.28 4.98
C ASP A 40 9.58 3.10 3.76
N MET A 41 8.29 3.40 3.58
CA MET A 41 7.90 4.46 2.67
C MET A 41 8.50 5.78 3.17
N PHE A 42 9.39 6.36 2.39
CA PHE A 42 10.13 7.55 2.82
C PHE A 42 9.21 8.78 2.94
N PRO A 43 9.46 9.66 3.93
CA PRO A 43 8.59 10.77 4.20
C PRO A 43 8.77 11.92 3.20
N TYR A 44 7.70 12.71 3.02
CA TYR A 44 7.79 14.06 2.48
C TYR A 44 8.22 15.02 3.59
N PRO A 45 9.36 15.74 3.45
CA PRO A 45 9.88 16.62 4.50
C PRO A 45 9.05 17.91 4.60
N SER A 46 7.95 17.87 5.33
CA SER A 46 7.09 19.03 5.59
C SER A 46 7.67 19.96 6.66
N GLY A 47 7.30 21.25 6.66
CA GLY A 47 7.80 22.22 7.64
C GLY A 47 7.37 21.97 9.10
N VAL A 48 6.46 21.04 9.33
CA VAL A 48 5.95 20.72 10.68
C VAL A 48 6.82 19.65 11.39
N GLY A 49 7.65 18.91 10.65
CA GLY A 49 8.38 17.75 11.17
C GLY A 49 7.53 16.49 11.20
N LEU A 50 8.04 15.46 11.91
CA LEU A 50 7.34 14.19 12.10
C LEU A 50 6.07 14.38 12.95
N HIS A 51 5.02 13.63 12.63
CA HIS A 51 3.85 13.44 13.50
C HIS A 51 3.86 12.03 14.10
N ALA A 52 3.06 11.81 15.16
CA ALA A 52 3.07 10.56 15.93
C ALA A 52 2.85 9.28 15.12
N GLY A 53 2.26 9.35 13.92
CA GLY A 53 2.09 8.18 13.06
C GLY A 53 3.34 7.75 12.29
N HIS A 54 4.36 8.59 12.15
CA HIS A 54 5.60 8.20 11.50
C HIS A 54 6.42 7.18 12.31
N PRO A 55 6.67 7.42 13.62
CA PRO A 55 7.48 6.48 14.41
C PRO A 55 6.90 5.08 14.50
N GLU A 56 5.59 4.90 14.35
CA GLU A 56 4.96 3.57 14.42
C GLU A 56 5.48 2.62 13.34
N GLY A 57 5.38 3.03 12.07
CA GLY A 57 5.88 2.23 10.93
C GLY A 57 7.40 2.06 11.00
N TYR A 58 8.11 3.14 11.26
CA TYR A 58 9.58 3.14 11.30
C TYR A 58 10.14 2.30 12.45
N THR A 59 9.49 2.29 13.62
CA THR A 59 9.86 1.41 14.73
C THR A 59 9.62 -0.06 14.38
N ALA A 60 8.53 -0.36 13.70
CA ALA A 60 8.22 -1.73 13.28
C ALA A 60 9.30 -2.30 12.35
N THR A 61 9.75 -1.51 11.38
CA THR A 61 10.81 -1.88 10.44
C THR A 61 12.17 -1.99 11.15
N ASP A 62 12.47 -1.05 12.04
CA ASP A 62 13.70 -1.01 12.84
C ASP A 62 13.86 -2.24 13.75
N ILE A 63 12.78 -2.69 14.40
CA ILE A 63 12.81 -3.92 15.24
C ILE A 63 13.17 -5.13 14.38
N MET A 64 12.54 -5.28 13.21
CA MET A 64 12.84 -6.36 12.29
C MET A 64 14.28 -6.29 11.81
N SER A 65 14.75 -5.11 11.42
CA SER A 65 16.12 -4.86 10.97
C SER A 65 17.15 -5.28 12.03
N ARG A 66 16.96 -4.87 13.30
CA ARG A 66 17.83 -5.23 14.43
C ARG A 66 17.83 -6.73 14.69
N MET A 67 16.65 -7.36 14.72
CA MET A 67 16.55 -8.81 14.90
C MET A 67 17.27 -9.56 13.78
N LYS A 68 17.06 -9.17 12.52
CA LYS A 68 17.73 -9.81 11.36
C LYS A 68 19.25 -9.67 11.42
N ARG A 69 19.75 -8.51 11.85
CA ARG A 69 21.20 -8.31 12.07
C ARG A 69 21.75 -9.25 13.13
N MET A 70 21.05 -9.40 14.26
CA MET A 70 21.40 -10.37 15.30
C MET A 70 21.27 -11.84 14.84
N GLN A 71 20.41 -12.12 13.86
CA GLN A 71 20.29 -13.43 13.21
C GLN A 71 21.40 -13.69 12.15
N GLY A 72 22.33 -12.76 11.96
CA GLY A 72 23.47 -12.92 11.07
C GLY A 72 23.26 -12.47 9.63
N TYR A 73 22.17 -11.77 9.33
CA TYR A 73 21.92 -11.18 8.02
C TYR A 73 22.80 -9.94 7.78
N ASN A 74 23.14 -9.69 6.52
CA ASN A 74 23.58 -8.38 6.08
C ASN A 74 22.32 -7.55 5.80
N VAL A 75 22.10 -6.50 6.61
CA VAL A 75 20.85 -5.74 6.61
C VAL A 75 21.07 -4.39 5.92
N LEU A 76 20.22 -4.08 4.93
CA LEU A 76 20.11 -2.74 4.34
C LEU A 76 18.80 -2.11 4.85
N HIS A 77 18.95 -1.05 5.65
CA HIS A 77 17.83 -0.25 6.16
C HIS A 77 18.13 1.23 5.92
N PRO A 78 17.83 1.76 4.73
CA PRO A 78 18.11 3.13 4.34
C PRO A 78 16.98 4.09 4.72
N MET A 79 17.28 5.39 4.72
CA MET A 79 16.30 6.47 4.84
C MET A 79 16.64 7.61 3.88
N GLY A 80 15.62 8.27 3.36
CA GLY A 80 15.73 9.43 2.48
C GLY A 80 14.41 10.20 2.43
N TYR A 81 14.27 11.06 1.42
CA TYR A 81 13.16 12.01 1.38
C TYR A 81 12.56 12.12 -0.02
N ASP A 82 11.23 12.01 -0.07
CA ASP A 82 10.44 12.43 -1.22
C ASP A 82 10.25 13.94 -1.14
N SER A 83 11.06 14.71 -1.86
CA SER A 83 11.27 16.13 -1.58
C SER A 83 10.76 17.07 -2.67
N PHE A 84 10.28 16.55 -3.81
CA PHE A 84 9.49 17.33 -4.75
C PHE A 84 8.02 17.39 -4.30
N GLY A 85 7.34 18.52 -4.48
CA GLY A 85 5.92 18.62 -4.18
C GLY A 85 5.44 20.02 -3.82
N LEU A 86 4.11 20.10 -3.63
CA LEU A 86 3.35 21.35 -3.43
C LEU A 86 3.80 22.23 -2.25
N PRO A 87 4.10 21.72 -1.05
CA PRO A 87 4.39 22.60 0.07
C PRO A 87 5.64 23.47 -0.15
N ALA A 88 6.69 22.91 -0.75
CA ALA A 88 7.90 23.68 -1.07
C ALA A 88 7.65 24.68 -2.22
N GLU A 89 6.86 24.29 -3.21
CA GLU A 89 6.46 25.19 -4.29
C GLU A 89 5.59 26.34 -3.77
N GLN A 90 4.63 26.06 -2.90
CA GLN A 90 3.79 27.10 -2.28
C GLN A 90 4.61 28.08 -1.44
N TYR A 91 5.64 27.58 -0.74
CA TYR A 91 6.60 28.44 -0.06
C TYR A 91 7.29 29.38 -1.06
N ALA A 92 7.78 28.85 -2.18
CA ALA A 92 8.44 29.65 -3.21
C ALA A 92 7.50 30.69 -3.83
N VAL A 93 6.25 30.31 -4.13
CA VAL A 93 5.21 31.25 -4.64
C VAL A 93 4.93 32.38 -3.65
N ASN A 94 4.88 32.08 -2.35
CA ASN A 94 4.55 33.06 -1.31
C ASN A 94 5.72 33.98 -0.93
N THR A 95 6.95 33.50 -1.06
CA THR A 95 8.16 34.22 -0.56
C THR A 95 9.08 34.73 -1.66
N GLY A 96 8.94 34.23 -2.91
CA GLY A 96 9.86 34.51 -4.01
C GLY A 96 11.22 33.84 -3.89
N HIS A 97 11.39 32.94 -2.91
CA HIS A 97 12.66 32.22 -2.72
C HIS A 97 12.60 30.83 -3.38
N HIS A 98 13.76 30.36 -3.86
CA HIS A 98 13.88 29.04 -4.45
C HIS A 98 13.47 27.94 -3.46
N PRO A 99 12.64 26.95 -3.85
CA PRO A 99 12.08 25.94 -2.93
C PRO A 99 13.13 25.04 -2.28
N ASN A 100 14.30 24.88 -2.89
CA ASN A 100 15.36 23.99 -2.36
C ASN A 100 15.81 24.38 -0.95
N GLY A 101 15.97 25.66 -0.64
CA GLY A 101 16.38 26.08 0.71
C GLY A 101 15.40 25.69 1.80
N PHE A 102 14.10 25.79 1.52
CA PHE A 102 13.05 25.32 2.40
C PHE A 102 13.07 23.79 2.54
N THR A 103 13.24 23.08 1.43
CA THR A 103 13.33 21.61 1.39
C THR A 103 14.51 21.11 2.21
N GLN A 104 15.71 21.65 2.03
CA GLN A 104 16.90 21.24 2.78
C GLN A 104 16.76 21.46 4.28
N LYS A 105 16.20 22.60 4.71
CA LYS A 105 15.93 22.88 6.12
C LYS A 105 14.95 21.83 6.73
N ASN A 106 13.95 21.44 5.97
CA ASN A 106 12.99 20.42 6.44
C ASN A 106 13.65 19.04 6.51
N ILE A 107 14.49 18.67 5.54
CA ILE A 107 15.29 17.43 5.56
C ILE A 107 16.17 17.37 6.81
N GLU A 108 16.83 18.48 7.16
CA GLU A 108 17.66 18.57 8.38
C GLU A 108 16.81 18.33 9.63
N THR A 109 15.62 18.92 9.71
CA THR A 109 14.70 18.75 10.83
C THR A 109 14.25 17.30 10.96
N PHE A 110 13.79 16.68 9.87
CA PHE A 110 13.39 15.28 9.85
C PHE A 110 14.55 14.34 10.20
N SER A 111 15.72 14.56 9.61
CA SER A 111 16.93 13.76 9.89
C SER A 111 17.31 13.82 11.37
N LYS A 112 17.20 15.00 11.99
CA LYS A 112 17.44 15.18 13.42
C LYS A 112 16.46 14.37 14.26
N GLN A 113 15.15 14.50 13.98
CA GLN A 113 14.10 13.79 14.71
C GLN A 113 14.21 12.27 14.57
N LEU A 114 14.54 11.76 13.36
CA LEU A 114 14.73 10.33 13.12
C LEU A 114 15.95 9.77 13.87
N ARG A 115 17.04 10.55 13.97
CA ARG A 115 18.21 10.17 14.77
C ARG A 115 17.92 10.18 16.26
N GLU A 116 17.14 11.15 16.75
CA GLU A 116 16.71 11.22 18.15
C GLU A 116 15.84 10.01 18.56
N LEU A 117 15.10 9.43 17.62
CA LEU A 117 14.33 8.20 17.84
C LEU A 117 15.18 6.93 17.83
N GLY A 118 16.47 7.03 17.50
CA GLY A 118 17.43 5.93 17.59
C GLY A 118 17.24 4.81 16.59
N PHE A 119 16.72 5.10 15.39
CA PHE A 119 16.60 4.12 14.31
C PHE A 119 17.95 3.69 13.74
N ASP A 120 18.03 2.44 13.30
CA ASP A 120 19.24 1.82 12.76
C ASP A 120 19.45 2.09 11.25
N TYR A 121 19.02 3.26 10.78
CA TYR A 121 19.19 3.64 9.40
C TYR A 121 20.66 3.79 8.98
N ASP A 122 20.97 3.25 7.82
CA ASP A 122 22.24 3.54 7.14
C ASP A 122 22.18 4.91 6.46
N TRP A 123 22.63 5.93 7.17
CA TRP A 123 22.62 7.31 6.70
C TRP A 123 23.56 7.57 5.53
N SER A 124 24.53 6.67 5.25
CA SER A 124 25.37 6.76 4.06
C SER A 124 24.59 6.51 2.75
N LYS A 125 23.39 5.95 2.89
CA LYS A 125 22.48 5.65 1.77
C LYS A 125 21.40 6.72 1.56
N MET A 126 21.44 7.81 2.31
CA MET A 126 20.42 8.88 2.22
C MET A 126 20.34 9.45 0.81
N ILE A 127 19.10 9.55 0.31
CA ILE A 127 18.76 10.19 -0.96
C ILE A 127 17.68 11.26 -0.76
N SER A 128 17.58 12.17 -1.70
CA SER A 128 16.50 13.15 -1.82
C SER A 128 16.07 13.20 -3.27
N THR A 129 14.77 13.05 -3.53
CA THR A 129 14.27 13.01 -4.92
C THR A 129 14.46 14.31 -5.67
N SER A 130 14.64 15.43 -4.96
CA SER A 130 14.95 16.75 -5.55
C SER A 130 16.44 17.03 -5.79
N ASP A 131 17.32 16.10 -5.43
CA ASP A 131 18.74 16.25 -5.73
C ASP A 131 19.01 15.93 -7.20
N PRO A 132 19.76 16.78 -7.93
CA PRO A 132 20.12 16.55 -9.33
C PRO A 132 20.79 15.21 -9.59
N GLU A 133 21.62 14.72 -8.65
CA GLU A 133 22.26 13.39 -8.73
C GLU A 133 21.25 12.24 -8.69
N PHE A 134 20.10 12.44 -8.01
CA PHE A 134 19.01 11.47 -8.00
C PHE A 134 18.15 11.61 -9.24
N TYR A 135 17.58 12.79 -9.51
CA TYR A 135 16.59 12.94 -10.58
C TYR A 135 17.19 12.89 -11.99
N LYS A 136 18.52 12.99 -12.16
CA LYS A 136 19.20 12.59 -13.40
C LYS A 136 18.70 11.24 -13.89
N TRP A 137 18.57 10.30 -12.98
CA TRP A 137 18.18 8.93 -13.31
C TRP A 137 16.66 8.77 -13.47
N THR A 138 15.85 9.56 -12.77
CA THR A 138 14.40 9.67 -13.04
C THR A 138 14.19 10.16 -14.49
N GLN A 139 14.92 11.18 -14.92
CA GLN A 139 14.89 11.70 -16.28
C GLN A 139 15.35 10.65 -17.30
N TRP A 140 16.39 9.91 -16.98
CA TRP A 140 16.92 8.85 -17.84
C TRP A 140 15.93 7.70 -18.01
N ILE A 141 15.29 7.25 -16.93
CA ILE A 141 14.25 6.19 -17.00
C ILE A 141 13.05 6.67 -17.84
N PHE A 142 12.62 7.92 -17.66
CA PHE A 142 11.55 8.47 -18.50
C PHE A 142 11.91 8.53 -20.00
N LYS A 143 13.15 8.92 -20.30
CA LYS A 143 13.69 8.84 -21.68
C LYS A 143 13.62 7.40 -22.22
N LYS A 144 13.98 6.39 -21.39
CA LYS A 144 13.89 4.97 -21.79
C LYS A 144 12.45 4.53 -22.03
N LEU A 145 11.50 4.99 -21.21
CA LEU A 145 10.07 4.76 -21.44
C LEU A 145 9.59 5.34 -22.77
N TYR A 146 10.08 6.52 -23.14
CA TYR A 146 9.79 7.13 -24.44
C TYR A 146 10.40 6.34 -25.60
N GLU A 147 11.69 5.98 -25.50
CA GLU A 147 12.39 5.20 -26.53
C GLU A 147 11.72 3.83 -26.77
N ALA A 148 11.15 3.24 -25.73
CA ALA A 148 10.40 1.97 -25.80
C ALA A 148 8.92 2.15 -26.23
N GLY A 149 8.45 3.39 -26.43
CA GLY A 149 7.07 3.70 -26.89
C GLY A 149 6.01 3.70 -25.79
N TYR A 150 6.40 3.60 -24.50
CA TYR A 150 5.47 3.67 -23.38
C TYR A 150 5.18 5.09 -22.88
N ALA A 151 6.12 6.02 -22.99
CA ALA A 151 5.85 7.43 -22.77
C ALA A 151 5.45 8.10 -24.10
N LYS A 152 4.33 8.82 -24.10
CA LYS A 152 3.73 9.42 -25.31
C LYS A 152 3.34 10.88 -25.05
N HIS A 153 3.41 11.72 -26.07
CA HIS A 153 2.96 13.11 -26.01
C HIS A 153 1.74 13.27 -26.92
N ILE A 154 0.55 13.27 -26.33
CA ILE A 154 -0.74 13.17 -27.05
C ILE A 154 -1.73 14.24 -26.61
N ASP A 155 -2.67 14.58 -27.49
CA ASP A 155 -3.83 15.39 -27.15
C ASP A 155 -4.88 14.50 -26.49
N MET A 156 -5.30 14.86 -25.27
CA MET A 156 -6.30 14.10 -24.53
C MET A 156 -7.06 14.98 -23.53
N PRO A 157 -8.27 14.58 -23.11
CA PRO A 157 -8.95 15.20 -21.98
C PRO A 157 -8.22 14.86 -20.68
N VAL A 158 -7.83 15.88 -19.92
CA VAL A 158 -7.10 15.77 -18.65
C VAL A 158 -7.90 16.34 -17.48
N ASN A 159 -7.54 15.96 -16.28
CA ASN A 159 -8.11 16.48 -15.04
C ASN A 159 -7.42 17.81 -14.70
N TRP A 160 -8.03 18.93 -15.01
CA TRP A 160 -7.49 20.26 -14.73
C TRP A 160 -8.03 20.82 -13.42
N CYS A 161 -7.16 21.27 -12.53
CA CYS A 161 -7.51 21.97 -11.31
C CYS A 161 -7.04 23.43 -11.42
N GLU A 162 -7.98 24.37 -11.52
CA GLU A 162 -7.67 25.79 -11.70
C GLU A 162 -6.97 26.40 -10.49
N GLU A 163 -7.40 26.03 -9.27
CA GLU A 163 -6.84 26.52 -8.01
C GLU A 163 -5.40 26.06 -7.79
N LEU A 164 -5.10 24.84 -8.23
CA LEU A 164 -3.74 24.29 -8.19
C LEU A 164 -2.92 24.68 -9.42
N GLY A 165 -3.57 25.18 -10.48
CA GLY A 165 -2.92 25.61 -11.72
C GLY A 165 -2.24 24.47 -12.49
N THR A 166 -2.73 23.22 -12.38
CA THR A 166 -2.06 22.05 -12.94
C THR A 166 -3.04 20.93 -13.29
N VAL A 167 -2.55 20.01 -14.10
CA VAL A 167 -3.19 18.72 -14.38
C VAL A 167 -2.94 17.75 -13.24
N LEU A 168 -3.93 16.90 -12.96
CA LEU A 168 -3.88 15.85 -11.95
C LEU A 168 -4.03 14.48 -12.62
N SER A 169 -3.35 13.47 -12.11
CA SER A 169 -3.59 12.08 -12.47
C SER A 169 -4.92 11.56 -11.89
N ASN A 170 -5.39 10.41 -12.35
CA ASN A 170 -6.70 9.90 -11.94
C ASN A 170 -6.75 9.52 -10.47
N ASP A 171 -5.64 9.07 -9.90
CA ASP A 171 -5.49 8.76 -8.46
C ASP A 171 -5.43 10.01 -7.56
N GLU A 172 -5.11 11.17 -8.13
CA GLU A 172 -5.11 12.46 -7.42
C GLU A 172 -6.50 13.15 -7.40
N VAL A 173 -7.52 12.50 -7.98
CA VAL A 173 -8.90 13.03 -8.04
C VAL A 173 -9.85 12.11 -7.28
N ILE A 174 -10.49 12.64 -6.24
CA ILE A 174 -11.47 11.95 -5.40
C ILE A 174 -12.77 12.75 -5.43
N ASP A 175 -13.87 12.11 -5.83
CA ASP A 175 -15.21 12.72 -5.89
C ASP A 175 -15.25 14.05 -6.68
N GLY A 176 -14.56 14.06 -7.85
CA GLY A 176 -14.47 15.26 -8.72
C GLY A 176 -13.67 16.41 -8.14
N LYS A 177 -12.90 16.16 -7.08
CA LYS A 177 -12.06 17.15 -6.41
C LYS A 177 -10.63 16.67 -6.29
N SER A 178 -9.70 17.60 -6.21
CA SER A 178 -8.31 17.28 -5.92
C SER A 178 -8.17 16.64 -4.53
N GLU A 179 -7.40 15.57 -4.40
CA GLU A 179 -7.07 14.93 -3.12
C GLU A 179 -6.50 15.97 -2.14
N ARG A 180 -5.62 16.84 -2.64
CA ARG A 180 -5.06 17.94 -1.87
C ARG A 180 -5.90 19.21 -2.04
N GLY A 181 -6.43 19.72 -0.95
CA GLY A 181 -7.17 20.98 -0.90
C GLY A 181 -8.66 20.85 -1.21
N GLY A 182 -9.12 19.72 -1.77
CA GLY A 182 -10.53 19.48 -2.07
C GLY A 182 -11.10 20.44 -3.12
N TYR A 183 -10.28 20.92 -4.06
CA TYR A 183 -10.66 21.88 -5.08
C TYR A 183 -11.37 21.19 -6.25
N PRO A 184 -12.31 21.88 -6.93
CA PRO A 184 -12.99 21.35 -8.09
C PRO A 184 -12.01 21.01 -9.21
N VAL A 185 -12.26 19.89 -9.88
CA VAL A 185 -11.49 19.41 -11.03
C VAL A 185 -12.42 19.38 -12.24
N VAL A 186 -11.94 19.89 -13.38
CA VAL A 186 -12.69 19.94 -14.63
C VAL A 186 -11.94 19.20 -15.73
N ARG A 187 -12.68 18.70 -16.72
CA ARG A 187 -12.07 18.09 -17.91
C ARG A 187 -11.67 19.16 -18.91
N LYS A 188 -10.44 19.11 -19.40
CA LYS A 188 -9.87 20.05 -20.37
C LYS A 188 -9.01 19.28 -21.37
N ASN A 189 -9.20 19.53 -22.67
CA ASN A 189 -8.31 18.96 -23.68
C ASN A 189 -6.98 19.69 -23.69
N MET A 190 -5.91 18.94 -23.52
CA MET A 190 -4.53 19.46 -23.53
C MET A 190 -3.58 18.44 -24.14
N LYS A 191 -2.54 18.95 -24.80
CA LYS A 191 -1.40 18.13 -25.20
C LYS A 191 -0.59 17.77 -23.97
N GLN A 192 -0.33 16.46 -23.77
CA GLN A 192 0.12 15.96 -22.49
C GLN A 192 1.08 14.78 -22.64
N TRP A 193 2.09 14.74 -21.77
CA TRP A 193 2.89 13.54 -21.55
C TRP A 193 2.11 12.53 -20.73
N VAL A 194 2.06 11.31 -21.21
CA VAL A 194 1.42 10.18 -20.54
C VAL A 194 2.32 8.95 -20.58
N ILE A 195 2.15 8.07 -19.58
CA ILE A 195 2.72 6.72 -19.58
C ILE A 195 1.60 5.73 -19.86
N ASP A 196 1.80 4.86 -20.85
CA ASP A 196 0.88 3.79 -21.24
C ASP A 196 0.89 2.67 -20.21
N GLN A 197 0.25 2.92 -19.03
CA GLN A 197 0.14 1.88 -18.00
C GLN A 197 -0.78 0.71 -18.40
N PRO A 198 -1.83 0.86 -19.26
CA PRO A 198 -2.60 -0.29 -19.72
C PRO A 198 -1.76 -1.39 -20.37
N ALA A 199 -0.64 -1.03 -21.01
CA ALA A 199 0.30 -2.00 -21.57
C ALA A 199 0.92 -2.97 -20.54
N PHE A 200 0.87 -2.63 -19.26
CA PHE A 200 1.36 -3.45 -18.14
C PHE A 200 0.25 -4.21 -17.41
N ALA A 201 -1.03 -4.01 -17.74
CA ALA A 201 -2.17 -4.49 -16.98
C ALA A 201 -2.12 -5.99 -16.65
N GLU A 202 -1.91 -6.87 -17.66
CA GLU A 202 -1.83 -8.32 -17.44
C GLU A 202 -0.64 -8.69 -16.55
N LYS A 203 0.52 -8.12 -16.82
CA LYS A 203 1.74 -8.39 -16.05
C LYS A 203 1.60 -7.97 -14.59
N LEU A 204 0.88 -6.87 -14.33
CA LEU A 204 0.57 -6.41 -12.97
C LEU A 204 -0.42 -7.34 -12.28
N LEU A 205 -1.44 -7.84 -12.98
CA LEU A 205 -2.40 -8.80 -12.42
C LEU A 205 -1.72 -10.13 -12.07
N GLU A 206 -0.91 -10.67 -12.97
CA GLU A 206 -0.13 -11.90 -12.73
C GLU A 206 0.81 -11.75 -11.52
N GLY A 207 1.50 -10.61 -11.40
CA GLY A 207 2.44 -10.36 -10.32
C GLY A 207 1.79 -10.30 -8.93
N LEU A 208 0.49 -10.01 -8.81
CA LEU A 208 -0.20 -9.99 -7.53
C LEU A 208 -0.25 -11.37 -6.85
N ASP A 209 -0.14 -12.45 -7.62
CA ASP A 209 -0.15 -13.81 -7.08
C ASP A 209 1.23 -14.24 -6.56
N GLU A 210 2.30 -13.51 -6.91
CA GLU A 210 3.68 -13.81 -6.53
C GLU A 210 4.14 -13.09 -5.25
N ILE A 211 3.35 -12.14 -4.72
CA ILE A 211 3.73 -11.24 -3.61
C ILE A 211 2.92 -11.46 -2.34
N ASP A 212 3.59 -11.32 -1.19
CA ASP A 212 2.99 -11.42 0.16
C ASP A 212 2.50 -10.04 0.61
N TRP A 213 1.38 -9.61 0.02
CA TRP A 213 0.74 -8.34 0.32
C TRP A 213 -0.65 -8.54 0.93
N PRO A 214 -1.16 -7.58 1.71
CA PRO A 214 -2.53 -7.62 2.22
C PRO A 214 -3.54 -7.82 1.09
N GLU A 215 -4.49 -8.75 1.26
CA GLU A 215 -5.47 -9.07 0.21
C GLU A 215 -6.33 -7.85 -0.16
N SER A 216 -6.64 -6.98 0.81
CA SER A 216 -7.32 -5.72 0.55
C SER A 216 -6.60 -4.82 -0.46
N THR A 217 -5.27 -4.74 -0.38
CA THR A 217 -4.45 -3.97 -1.32
C THR A 217 -4.43 -4.62 -2.70
N LYS A 218 -4.31 -5.94 -2.77
CA LYS A 218 -4.40 -6.69 -4.03
C LYS A 218 -5.74 -6.48 -4.71
N GLU A 219 -6.84 -6.54 -3.95
CA GLU A 219 -8.19 -6.28 -4.45
C GLU A 219 -8.36 -4.84 -4.94
N MET A 220 -7.84 -3.85 -4.21
CA MET A 220 -7.84 -2.46 -4.69
C MET A 220 -7.14 -2.33 -6.04
N GLN A 221 -5.99 -2.97 -6.22
CA GLN A 221 -5.25 -2.93 -7.49
C GLN A 221 -5.97 -3.70 -8.60
N ARG A 222 -6.54 -4.88 -8.32
CA ARG A 222 -7.37 -5.62 -9.29
C ARG A 222 -8.56 -4.79 -9.76
N ASN A 223 -9.26 -4.14 -8.82
CA ASN A 223 -10.39 -3.29 -9.13
C ASN A 223 -10.01 -2.02 -9.91
N TRP A 224 -8.85 -1.43 -9.60
CA TRP A 224 -8.31 -0.28 -10.31
C TRP A 224 -7.92 -0.62 -11.75
N ILE A 225 -7.27 -1.75 -11.96
CA ILE A 225 -6.98 -2.28 -13.31
C ILE A 225 -8.29 -2.64 -14.01
N GLY A 226 -9.23 -3.24 -13.31
CA GLY A 226 -10.59 -3.49 -13.76
C GLY A 226 -10.66 -4.30 -15.06
N LYS A 227 -9.97 -5.46 -15.08
CA LYS A 227 -10.02 -6.39 -16.20
C LYS A 227 -11.43 -6.91 -16.42
N SER A 228 -11.93 -6.78 -17.64
CA SER A 228 -13.21 -7.29 -18.08
C SER A 228 -13.04 -8.14 -19.34
N THR A 229 -13.43 -9.41 -19.23
CA THR A 229 -13.47 -10.33 -20.39
C THR A 229 -14.89 -10.37 -20.92
N GLY A 230 -15.03 -10.12 -22.21
CA GLY A 230 -16.32 -10.06 -22.86
C GLY A 230 -16.22 -10.24 -24.38
N VAL A 231 -17.25 -9.76 -25.05
CA VAL A 231 -17.39 -9.86 -26.49
C VAL A 231 -17.61 -8.47 -27.08
N GLU A 232 -16.82 -8.10 -28.06
CA GLU A 232 -17.07 -6.95 -28.92
C GLU A 232 -17.96 -7.38 -30.07
N VAL A 233 -19.07 -6.70 -30.28
CA VAL A 233 -20.07 -7.02 -31.32
C VAL A 233 -20.30 -5.81 -32.20
N LYS A 234 -20.29 -6.02 -33.54
CA LYS A 234 -20.58 -5.02 -34.54
C LYS A 234 -22.06 -4.92 -34.85
N PHE A 235 -22.56 -3.71 -34.84
CA PHE A 235 -23.93 -3.37 -35.20
C PHE A 235 -23.94 -2.52 -36.48
N GLN A 236 -24.80 -2.87 -37.44
CA GLN A 236 -25.01 -2.08 -38.68
C GLN A 236 -26.05 -0.99 -38.42
N ILE A 237 -25.80 0.21 -38.91
CA ILE A 237 -26.76 1.32 -38.87
C ILE A 237 -27.63 1.29 -40.13
N VAL A 238 -28.94 1.37 -39.94
CA VAL A 238 -29.88 1.46 -41.08
C VAL A 238 -29.55 2.68 -41.95
N GLY A 239 -29.37 2.46 -43.25
CA GLY A 239 -28.93 3.50 -44.17
C GLY A 239 -27.40 3.68 -44.26
N GLY A 240 -26.63 2.80 -43.66
CA GLY A 240 -25.16 2.69 -43.78
C GLY A 240 -24.38 3.17 -42.59
N GLY A 241 -23.20 2.58 -42.40
CA GLY A 241 -22.29 2.74 -41.28
C GLY A 241 -22.40 1.58 -40.27
N GLU A 242 -21.40 1.44 -39.47
CA GLU A 242 -21.33 0.44 -38.42
C GLU A 242 -20.66 1.01 -37.17
N PHE A 243 -20.94 0.41 -36.02
CA PHE A 243 -20.22 0.65 -34.77
C PHE A 243 -20.11 -0.63 -33.97
N SER A 244 -19.21 -0.69 -32.99
CA SER A 244 -19.06 -1.83 -32.10
C SER A 244 -19.52 -1.49 -30.70
N ILE A 245 -20.03 -2.51 -29.99
CA ILE A 245 -20.23 -2.46 -28.53
C ILE A 245 -19.34 -3.51 -27.86
N PHE A 246 -19.04 -3.31 -26.59
CA PHE A 246 -18.44 -4.32 -25.75
C PHE A 246 -19.42 -4.73 -24.65
N THR A 247 -19.61 -6.04 -24.45
CA THR A 247 -20.45 -6.55 -23.37
C THR A 247 -19.83 -7.74 -22.64
N THR A 248 -20.02 -7.80 -21.34
CA THR A 248 -19.72 -8.99 -20.51
C THR A 248 -20.94 -9.92 -20.38
N CYS A 249 -22.09 -9.52 -20.89
CA CYS A 249 -23.38 -10.20 -20.78
C CYS A 249 -23.97 -10.49 -22.17
N ILE A 250 -23.20 -11.17 -23.02
CA ILE A 250 -23.63 -11.49 -24.40
C ILE A 250 -24.88 -12.37 -24.43
N GLU A 251 -25.15 -13.14 -23.37
CA GLU A 251 -26.33 -13.96 -23.16
C GLU A 251 -27.64 -13.16 -23.23
N THR A 252 -27.57 -11.86 -22.95
CA THR A 252 -28.76 -10.99 -22.96
C THR A 252 -29.03 -10.31 -24.31
N ILE A 253 -28.21 -10.56 -25.33
CA ILE A 253 -28.25 -9.82 -26.64
C ILE A 253 -29.61 -9.86 -27.33
N TYR A 254 -30.40 -10.91 -27.16
CA TYR A 254 -31.77 -11.03 -27.72
C TYR A 254 -32.76 -10.07 -27.04
N GLY A 255 -32.45 -9.58 -25.85
CA GLY A 255 -33.27 -8.64 -25.07
C GLY A 255 -32.96 -7.16 -25.31
N ILE A 256 -32.09 -6.84 -26.26
CA ILE A 256 -31.78 -5.46 -26.63
C ILE A 256 -33.01 -4.75 -27.20
N THR A 257 -33.38 -3.61 -26.62
CA THR A 257 -34.48 -2.79 -27.09
C THR A 257 -34.05 -1.38 -27.52
N PHE A 258 -32.91 -0.91 -27.02
CA PHE A 258 -32.29 0.34 -27.48
C PHE A 258 -30.78 0.28 -27.36
N MET A 259 -30.08 1.20 -28.03
CA MET A 259 -28.65 1.40 -27.99
C MET A 259 -28.35 2.78 -27.43
N VAL A 260 -27.30 2.92 -26.64
CA VAL A 260 -26.90 4.22 -26.10
C VAL A 260 -25.46 4.51 -26.52
N LEU A 261 -25.23 5.67 -27.08
CA LEU A 261 -23.94 6.15 -27.55
C LEU A 261 -23.42 7.28 -26.66
N ALA A 262 -22.09 7.42 -26.60
CA ALA A 262 -21.45 8.52 -25.89
C ALA A 262 -21.72 9.85 -26.62
N PRO A 263 -22.29 10.88 -25.98
CA PRO A 263 -22.63 12.16 -26.58
C PRO A 263 -21.44 12.87 -27.22
N ASP A 264 -20.26 12.75 -26.62
CA ASP A 264 -18.98 13.34 -27.05
C ASP A 264 -18.16 12.44 -27.98
N GLY A 265 -18.69 11.24 -28.32
CA GLY A 265 -18.01 10.24 -29.14
C GLY A 265 -17.99 10.55 -30.63
N ASP A 266 -16.99 10.01 -31.34
CA ASP A 266 -16.83 10.20 -32.78
C ASP A 266 -17.94 9.54 -33.61
N ILE A 267 -18.55 8.47 -33.07
CA ILE A 267 -19.72 7.82 -33.67
C ILE A 267 -20.85 8.83 -33.82
N VAL A 268 -21.20 9.54 -32.76
CA VAL A 268 -22.29 10.55 -32.75
C VAL A 268 -21.97 11.72 -33.67
N LYS A 269 -20.71 12.22 -33.62
CA LYS A 269 -20.26 13.29 -34.53
C LYS A 269 -20.47 12.92 -36.00
N GLY A 270 -20.15 11.67 -36.38
CA GLY A 270 -20.32 11.17 -37.73
C GLY A 270 -21.80 10.97 -38.17
N LEU A 271 -22.73 10.91 -37.22
CA LEU A 271 -24.14 10.69 -37.44
C LEU A 271 -25.00 11.97 -37.43
N MET A 272 -24.46 13.10 -36.95
CA MET A 272 -25.21 14.34 -36.74
C MET A 272 -25.96 14.85 -37.94
N ASP A 273 -25.46 14.65 -39.15
CA ASP A 273 -26.14 15.10 -40.40
C ASP A 273 -27.34 14.22 -40.81
N ARG A 274 -27.51 13.08 -40.15
CA ARG A 274 -28.57 12.10 -40.42
C ARG A 274 -29.69 12.12 -39.36
N VAL A 275 -29.48 12.84 -38.22
CA VAL A 275 -30.43 12.93 -37.12
C VAL A 275 -31.53 13.94 -37.44
N GLU A 276 -32.81 13.57 -37.27
CA GLU A 276 -33.94 14.44 -37.53
C GLU A 276 -34.09 15.58 -36.52
N ASN A 277 -33.75 15.32 -35.23
CA ASN A 277 -33.82 16.28 -34.13
C ASN A 277 -32.44 16.86 -33.75
N LYS A 278 -31.67 17.27 -34.74
CA LYS A 278 -30.27 17.73 -34.60
C LYS A 278 -30.06 18.80 -33.53
N GLU A 279 -30.95 19.78 -33.43
CA GLU A 279 -30.84 20.88 -32.46
C GLU A 279 -30.99 20.37 -31.01
N GLU A 280 -31.94 19.47 -30.78
CA GLU A 280 -32.16 18.83 -29.45
C GLU A 280 -30.94 18.00 -29.04
N VAL A 281 -30.41 17.19 -29.96
CA VAL A 281 -29.22 16.36 -29.74
C VAL A 281 -28.00 17.24 -29.47
N GLN A 282 -27.77 18.33 -30.23
CA GLN A 282 -26.64 19.22 -30.00
C GLN A 282 -26.74 19.91 -28.64
N ALA A 283 -27.92 20.39 -28.24
CA ALA A 283 -28.13 20.99 -26.91
C ALA A 283 -27.81 20.01 -25.77
N TYR A 284 -28.19 18.73 -25.95
CA TYR A 284 -27.88 17.68 -24.97
C TYR A 284 -26.37 17.40 -24.88
N ILE A 285 -25.66 17.36 -26.01
CA ILE A 285 -24.21 17.21 -26.07
C ILE A 285 -23.53 18.36 -25.34
N ASP A 286 -23.92 19.61 -25.64
CA ASP A 286 -23.34 20.82 -25.04
C ASP A 286 -23.53 20.91 -23.53
N GLU A 287 -24.61 20.33 -23.01
CA GLU A 287 -24.84 20.18 -21.57
C GLU A 287 -23.99 19.07 -20.96
N THR A 288 -23.94 17.91 -21.62
CA THR A 288 -23.26 16.73 -21.09
C THR A 288 -21.74 16.90 -21.01
N VAL A 289 -21.12 17.56 -21.99
CA VAL A 289 -19.66 17.78 -21.98
C VAL A 289 -19.16 18.69 -20.86
N LYS A 290 -20.08 19.41 -20.20
CA LYS A 290 -19.77 20.22 -18.99
C LYS A 290 -19.69 19.40 -17.71
N LYS A 291 -20.27 18.19 -17.70
CA LYS A 291 -20.27 17.28 -16.56
C LYS A 291 -18.95 16.51 -16.48
N SER A 292 -18.46 16.26 -15.26
CA SER A 292 -17.31 15.34 -15.07
C SER A 292 -17.71 13.89 -15.39
N ASP A 293 -16.73 13.04 -15.70
CA ASP A 293 -16.98 11.60 -15.92
C ASP A 293 -17.62 10.95 -14.69
N MET A 294 -17.29 11.43 -13.51
CA MET A 294 -17.87 10.97 -12.26
C MET A 294 -19.34 11.39 -12.11
N ASP A 295 -19.66 12.67 -12.39
CA ASP A 295 -21.06 13.13 -12.37
C ASP A 295 -21.91 12.36 -13.37
N ARG A 296 -21.31 11.92 -14.49
CA ARG A 296 -21.96 11.13 -15.53
C ARG A 296 -22.22 9.68 -15.12
N THR A 297 -21.31 9.09 -14.33
CA THR A 297 -21.36 7.65 -13.97
C THR A 297 -21.90 7.35 -12.57
N GLU A 298 -22.21 8.38 -11.77
CA GLU A 298 -22.73 8.20 -10.41
C GLU A 298 -24.02 7.38 -10.38
N LEU A 299 -24.02 6.29 -9.59
CA LEU A 299 -25.09 5.29 -9.56
C LEU A 299 -26.44 5.84 -9.07
N ASN A 300 -26.40 6.86 -8.22
CA ASN A 300 -27.60 7.39 -7.55
C ASN A 300 -28.29 8.55 -8.29
N LYS A 301 -27.79 8.96 -9.46
CA LYS A 301 -28.43 10.02 -10.27
C LYS A 301 -29.34 9.44 -11.32
N THR A 302 -30.48 10.11 -11.54
CA THR A 302 -31.37 9.83 -12.68
C THR A 302 -30.59 9.96 -13.98
N LYS A 303 -30.51 8.89 -14.76
CA LYS A 303 -29.80 8.87 -16.02
C LYS A 303 -30.59 9.63 -17.07
N SER A 304 -29.93 10.54 -17.76
CA SER A 304 -30.52 11.36 -18.81
C SER A 304 -30.08 10.87 -20.19
N GLY A 305 -30.87 11.14 -21.20
CA GLY A 305 -30.54 10.82 -22.59
C GLY A 305 -31.42 11.53 -23.58
N CYS A 306 -31.02 11.47 -24.86
CA CYS A 306 -31.74 12.05 -25.99
C CYS A 306 -31.77 11.04 -27.12
N GLU A 307 -32.95 10.81 -27.73
CA GLU A 307 -33.08 9.94 -28.88
C GLU A 307 -32.47 10.56 -30.13
N LEU A 308 -31.77 9.74 -30.92
CA LEU A 308 -31.32 10.08 -32.25
C LEU A 308 -32.42 9.74 -33.24
N LYS A 309 -33.42 10.63 -33.36
CA LYS A 309 -34.63 10.37 -34.20
C LYS A 309 -34.24 10.13 -35.66
N GLY A 310 -34.89 9.13 -36.26
CA GLY A 310 -34.64 8.69 -37.61
C GLY A 310 -33.46 7.71 -37.74
N LEU A 311 -32.72 7.43 -36.68
CA LEU A 311 -31.63 6.47 -36.68
C LEU A 311 -31.96 5.18 -35.90
N HIS A 312 -31.70 4.05 -36.56
CA HIS A 312 -31.83 2.71 -35.97
C HIS A 312 -30.58 1.90 -36.29
N CYS A 313 -30.25 0.92 -35.46
CA CYS A 313 -29.27 -0.10 -35.78
C CYS A 313 -29.92 -1.49 -35.82
N ILE A 314 -29.24 -2.45 -36.40
CA ILE A 314 -29.74 -3.82 -36.60
C ILE A 314 -29.09 -4.73 -35.59
N ASN A 315 -29.88 -5.41 -34.76
CA ASN A 315 -29.38 -6.46 -33.88
C ASN A 315 -28.93 -7.67 -34.71
N PRO A 316 -27.63 -8.03 -34.71
CA PRO A 316 -27.09 -9.07 -35.57
C PRO A 316 -27.63 -10.48 -35.31
N VAL A 317 -28.20 -10.78 -34.14
CA VAL A 317 -28.69 -12.13 -33.81
C VAL A 317 -30.06 -12.44 -34.41
N ASN A 318 -30.94 -11.43 -34.58
CA ASN A 318 -32.33 -11.63 -35.00
C ASN A 318 -32.81 -10.63 -36.09
N GLY A 319 -31.95 -9.72 -36.54
CA GLY A 319 -32.27 -8.73 -37.58
C GLY A 319 -33.24 -7.62 -37.16
N ARG A 320 -33.56 -7.50 -35.89
CA ARG A 320 -34.47 -6.49 -35.35
C ARG A 320 -33.82 -5.10 -35.43
N GLU A 321 -34.61 -4.11 -35.86
CA GLU A 321 -34.25 -2.70 -35.81
C GLU A 321 -34.37 -2.18 -34.37
N VAL A 322 -33.32 -1.51 -33.86
CA VAL A 322 -33.19 -1.04 -32.47
C VAL A 322 -33.03 0.48 -32.52
N ARG A 323 -33.77 1.20 -31.67
CA ARG A 323 -33.68 2.66 -31.51
C ARG A 323 -32.31 3.07 -30.95
N MET A 324 -31.81 4.22 -31.34
CA MET A 324 -30.52 4.75 -30.93
C MET A 324 -30.69 6.02 -30.08
N PHE A 325 -29.95 6.10 -28.98
CA PHE A 325 -29.95 7.23 -28.04
C PHE A 325 -28.53 7.69 -27.78
N ILE A 326 -28.38 8.90 -27.28
CA ILE A 326 -27.18 9.34 -26.58
C ILE A 326 -27.51 9.44 -25.07
N GLY A 327 -26.55 9.11 -24.19
CA GLY A 327 -26.77 9.14 -22.76
C GLY A 327 -25.54 9.60 -22.00
N ASP A 328 -25.72 10.44 -20.97
CA ASP A 328 -24.64 10.99 -20.18
C ASP A 328 -23.83 9.93 -19.43
N PHE A 329 -24.38 8.77 -19.17
CA PHE A 329 -23.73 7.62 -18.49
C PHE A 329 -22.83 6.77 -19.42
N VAL A 330 -22.79 7.04 -20.72
CA VAL A 330 -21.86 6.39 -21.68
C VAL A 330 -20.70 7.32 -21.97
N LEU A 331 -19.49 6.85 -21.70
CA LEU A 331 -18.27 7.63 -21.90
C LEU A 331 -17.58 7.26 -23.20
N ALA A 332 -17.17 8.25 -24.00
CA ALA A 332 -16.37 8.02 -25.20
C ALA A 332 -14.98 7.43 -24.91
N SER A 333 -14.47 7.67 -23.70
CA SER A 333 -13.18 7.17 -23.21
C SER A 333 -13.21 5.73 -22.70
N TYR A 334 -14.37 5.09 -22.59
CA TYR A 334 -14.51 3.73 -22.07
C TYR A 334 -15.12 2.77 -23.09
N GLY A 335 -14.40 1.66 -23.35
CA GLY A 335 -14.82 0.65 -24.30
C GLY A 335 -14.91 1.21 -25.74
N THR A 336 -16.05 0.99 -26.39
CA THR A 336 -16.31 1.43 -27.77
C THR A 336 -17.06 2.76 -27.86
N GLY A 337 -17.40 3.37 -26.72
CA GLY A 337 -18.26 4.55 -26.67
C GLY A 337 -19.73 4.26 -27.04
N ALA A 338 -20.13 2.99 -27.03
CA ALA A 338 -21.49 2.53 -27.28
C ALA A 338 -21.82 1.33 -26.37
N VAL A 339 -23.05 1.27 -25.87
CA VAL A 339 -23.54 0.17 -25.05
C VAL A 339 -24.89 -0.33 -25.57
N MET A 340 -25.11 -1.64 -25.50
CA MET A 340 -26.43 -2.24 -25.68
C MET A 340 -27.24 -2.10 -24.40
N ALA A 341 -28.49 -1.73 -24.52
CA ALA A 341 -29.39 -1.63 -23.37
C ALA A 341 -30.36 -2.79 -23.33
N VAL A 342 -30.40 -3.46 -22.16
CA VAL A 342 -31.24 -4.63 -21.92
C VAL A 342 -32.08 -4.41 -20.66
N PRO A 343 -33.20 -3.71 -20.74
CA PRO A 343 -33.97 -3.23 -19.57
C PRO A 343 -34.32 -4.29 -18.54
N THR A 344 -34.65 -5.51 -18.98
CA THR A 344 -35.01 -6.59 -18.07
C THR A 344 -33.86 -7.22 -17.30
N HIS A 345 -32.60 -6.91 -17.66
CA HIS A 345 -31.40 -7.52 -17.10
C HIS A 345 -30.32 -6.52 -16.65
N ASP A 346 -30.65 -5.22 -16.69
CA ASP A 346 -29.82 -4.13 -16.13
C ASP A 346 -30.76 -3.07 -15.53
N GLN A 347 -30.61 -2.81 -14.24
CA GLN A 347 -31.53 -1.92 -13.50
C GLN A 347 -31.49 -0.48 -14.03
N ARG A 348 -30.36 0.00 -14.46
CA ARG A 348 -30.21 1.34 -15.07
C ARG A 348 -30.97 1.44 -16.40
N ASP A 349 -30.85 0.41 -17.23
CA ASP A 349 -31.56 0.35 -18.50
C ASP A 349 -33.08 0.20 -18.28
N PHE A 350 -33.47 -0.50 -17.22
CA PHE A 350 -34.86 -0.64 -16.79
C PHE A 350 -35.51 0.71 -16.46
N GLU A 351 -34.86 1.49 -15.60
CA GLU A 351 -35.33 2.82 -15.19
C GLU A 351 -35.39 3.78 -16.39
N TYR A 352 -34.37 3.70 -17.27
CA TYR A 352 -34.32 4.51 -18.48
C TYR A 352 -35.46 4.14 -19.44
N ALA A 353 -35.70 2.84 -19.64
CA ALA A 353 -36.77 2.36 -20.52
C ALA A 353 -38.15 2.77 -20.01
N GLN A 354 -38.41 2.70 -18.69
CA GLN A 354 -39.63 3.21 -18.10
C GLN A 354 -39.83 4.69 -18.32
N ALA A 355 -38.75 5.51 -18.16
CA ALA A 355 -38.84 6.96 -18.32
C ALA A 355 -39.09 7.41 -19.77
N HIS A 356 -38.75 6.57 -20.77
CA HIS A 356 -38.83 6.89 -22.20
C HIS A 356 -39.82 6.03 -22.98
N ASP A 357 -40.70 5.29 -22.30
CA ASP A 357 -41.68 4.39 -22.87
C ASP A 357 -41.08 3.45 -23.91
N ILE A 358 -40.00 2.76 -23.53
CA ILE A 358 -39.31 1.80 -24.39
C ILE A 358 -39.72 0.39 -24.03
N GLU A 359 -39.97 -0.47 -25.01
CA GLU A 359 -40.28 -1.87 -24.84
C GLU A 359 -39.21 -2.61 -24.02
N MET A 360 -39.66 -3.57 -23.20
CA MET A 360 -38.79 -4.43 -22.38
C MET A 360 -38.98 -5.89 -22.75
N ILE A 361 -37.92 -6.61 -23.08
CA ILE A 361 -37.93 -8.01 -23.50
C ILE A 361 -37.15 -8.84 -22.50
N GLN A 362 -37.82 -9.68 -21.74
CA GLN A 362 -37.15 -10.64 -20.85
C GLN A 362 -36.57 -11.80 -21.66
N VAL A 363 -35.31 -12.12 -21.42
CA VAL A 363 -34.59 -13.20 -22.10
C VAL A 363 -33.96 -14.23 -21.17
N ILE A 364 -34.06 -14.05 -19.88
CA ILE A 364 -33.62 -15.01 -18.85
C ILE A 364 -34.79 -15.30 -17.92
N ASP A 365 -35.10 -16.60 -17.76
CA ASP A 365 -36.15 -17.11 -16.89
C ASP A 365 -35.69 -17.09 -15.44
N GLY A 366 -36.65 -16.93 -14.51
CA GLY A 366 -36.38 -17.09 -13.08
C GLY A 366 -36.88 -15.98 -12.15
N ALA A 367 -37.33 -14.83 -12.70
CA ALA A 367 -37.92 -13.76 -11.89
C ALA A 367 -38.99 -12.99 -12.65
N ASP A 368 -39.88 -12.31 -11.92
CA ASP A 368 -40.78 -11.28 -12.43
C ASP A 368 -39.99 -9.98 -12.62
N VAL A 369 -39.97 -9.46 -13.85
CA VAL A 369 -39.23 -8.23 -14.23
C VAL A 369 -40.21 -7.04 -14.43
N SER A 370 -41.40 -7.06 -13.87
CA SER A 370 -42.39 -5.98 -14.01
C SER A 370 -42.03 -4.70 -13.23
N GLU A 371 -41.35 -4.85 -12.09
CA GLU A 371 -41.00 -3.73 -11.20
C GLU A 371 -39.48 -3.42 -11.12
N HIS A 372 -38.64 -4.39 -11.43
CA HIS A 372 -37.17 -4.25 -11.39
C HIS A 372 -36.48 -5.24 -12.33
N ALA A 373 -35.23 -4.96 -12.70
CA ALA A 373 -34.46 -5.85 -13.52
C ALA A 373 -33.99 -7.11 -12.79
N PHE A 374 -33.86 -8.21 -13.51
CA PHE A 374 -33.23 -9.46 -13.05
C PHE A 374 -31.77 -9.46 -13.48
N GLU A 375 -30.90 -9.00 -12.60
CA GLU A 375 -29.50 -8.68 -12.92
C GLU A 375 -28.57 -9.90 -12.91
N LYS A 376 -27.37 -9.73 -13.45
CA LYS A 376 -26.36 -10.79 -13.59
C LYS A 376 -26.06 -11.53 -12.28
N HIS A 377 -25.95 -10.83 -11.18
CA HIS A 377 -25.67 -11.42 -9.86
C HIS A 377 -26.84 -12.29 -9.33
N ASP A 378 -28.04 -12.11 -9.89
CA ASP A 378 -29.22 -12.87 -9.53
C ASP A 378 -29.41 -14.13 -10.37
N TYR A 379 -28.93 -14.18 -11.60
CA TYR A 379 -29.15 -15.33 -12.48
C TYR A 379 -27.88 -16.17 -12.74
N LEU A 380 -26.70 -15.57 -12.73
CA LEU A 380 -25.46 -16.28 -13.06
C LEU A 380 -25.11 -17.34 -12.00
N GLY A 381 -24.79 -18.56 -12.42
CA GLY A 381 -24.45 -19.66 -11.52
C GLY A 381 -25.66 -20.32 -10.83
N LYS A 382 -26.89 -19.91 -11.16
CA LYS A 382 -28.12 -20.43 -10.54
C LYS A 382 -28.90 -21.41 -11.43
N GLY A 383 -28.36 -21.77 -12.60
CA GLY A 383 -29.00 -22.69 -13.54
C GLY A 383 -30.19 -22.10 -14.28
N CYS A 384 -30.31 -20.77 -14.31
CA CYS A 384 -31.33 -20.06 -15.09
C CYS A 384 -31.20 -20.34 -16.58
N LYS A 385 -32.29 -20.29 -17.33
CA LYS A 385 -32.34 -20.60 -18.75
C LYS A 385 -32.77 -19.41 -19.57
N LEU A 386 -32.33 -19.39 -20.82
CA LEU A 386 -32.79 -18.40 -21.78
C LEU A 386 -34.22 -18.67 -22.22
N ILE A 387 -34.96 -17.57 -22.38
CA ILE A 387 -36.30 -17.49 -22.99
C ILE A 387 -36.25 -16.42 -24.10
N ASN A 388 -37.20 -16.41 -25.02
CA ASN A 388 -37.32 -15.43 -26.12
C ASN A 388 -35.98 -15.21 -26.91
N SER A 389 -35.17 -16.26 -27.05
CA SER A 389 -33.82 -16.21 -27.60
C SER A 389 -33.62 -17.19 -28.76
N GLU A 390 -34.67 -17.35 -29.59
CA GLU A 390 -34.66 -18.23 -30.77
C GLU A 390 -34.15 -19.64 -30.46
N GLU A 391 -33.13 -20.14 -31.19
CA GLU A 391 -32.52 -21.46 -31.01
C GLU A 391 -31.86 -21.69 -29.66
N PHE A 392 -31.58 -20.64 -28.90
CA PHE A 392 -30.94 -20.72 -27.58
C PHE A 392 -31.95 -20.77 -26.42
N THR A 393 -33.27 -20.65 -26.74
CA THR A 393 -34.34 -20.76 -25.75
C THR A 393 -34.30 -22.13 -25.06
N GLY A 394 -34.32 -22.13 -23.72
CA GLY A 394 -34.23 -23.35 -22.90
C GLY A 394 -32.79 -23.79 -22.53
N MET A 395 -31.77 -23.16 -23.14
CA MET A 395 -30.39 -23.40 -22.78
C MET A 395 -30.03 -22.72 -21.47
N VAL A 396 -29.17 -23.33 -20.67
CA VAL A 396 -28.64 -22.73 -19.43
C VAL A 396 -27.79 -21.52 -19.81
N VAL A 397 -27.85 -20.46 -19.00
CA VAL A 397 -27.23 -19.15 -19.28
C VAL A 397 -25.74 -19.25 -19.60
N GLU A 398 -25.00 -20.06 -18.83
CA GLU A 398 -23.55 -20.25 -19.02
C GLU A 398 -23.20 -20.89 -20.36
N ASP A 399 -23.97 -21.93 -20.77
CA ASP A 399 -23.79 -22.60 -22.06
C ASP A 399 -24.24 -21.71 -23.20
N ALA A 400 -25.31 -20.96 -23.03
CA ALA A 400 -25.84 -20.03 -24.02
C ALA A 400 -24.87 -18.88 -24.31
N LYS A 401 -24.20 -18.35 -23.29
CA LYS A 401 -23.16 -17.33 -23.44
C LYS A 401 -22.07 -17.76 -24.41
N GLU A 402 -21.57 -18.98 -24.25
CA GLU A 402 -20.56 -19.56 -25.15
C GLU A 402 -21.13 -19.80 -26.54
N ALA A 403 -22.29 -20.39 -26.64
CA ALA A 403 -22.92 -20.73 -27.93
C ALA A 403 -23.28 -19.50 -28.77
N ILE A 404 -23.80 -18.44 -28.15
CA ILE A 404 -24.09 -17.14 -28.79
C ILE A 404 -22.80 -16.48 -29.28
N THR A 405 -21.75 -16.48 -28.44
CA THR A 405 -20.44 -15.93 -28.81
C THR A 405 -19.91 -16.62 -30.07
N VAL A 406 -19.90 -17.96 -30.10
CA VAL A 406 -19.44 -18.77 -31.24
C VAL A 406 -20.29 -18.52 -32.50
N LYS A 407 -21.62 -18.35 -32.37
CA LYS A 407 -22.49 -17.99 -33.49
C LYS A 407 -22.07 -16.65 -34.09
N LEU A 408 -21.92 -15.62 -33.28
CA LEU A 408 -21.58 -14.27 -33.71
C LEU A 408 -20.16 -14.20 -34.30
N GLU A 409 -19.19 -14.96 -33.74
CA GLU A 409 -17.83 -15.07 -34.31
C GLU A 409 -17.87 -15.73 -35.70
N LYS A 410 -18.66 -16.79 -35.92
CA LYS A 410 -18.84 -17.43 -37.20
C LYS A 410 -19.50 -16.49 -38.25
N MET A 411 -20.38 -15.60 -37.82
CA MET A 411 -20.97 -14.56 -38.64
C MET A 411 -19.98 -13.44 -38.98
N GLY A 412 -18.81 -13.38 -38.35
CA GLY A 412 -17.80 -12.33 -38.55
C GLY A 412 -18.17 -10.97 -37.90
N VAL A 413 -19.16 -10.95 -37.04
CA VAL A 413 -19.67 -9.72 -36.40
C VAL A 413 -19.23 -9.58 -34.94
N ALA A 414 -18.54 -10.59 -34.36
CA ALA A 414 -18.06 -10.51 -33.01
C ALA A 414 -16.65 -11.07 -32.85
N LYS A 415 -15.99 -10.61 -31.81
CA LYS A 415 -14.70 -11.14 -31.34
C LYS A 415 -14.62 -11.11 -29.81
N ARG A 416 -13.97 -12.09 -29.20
CA ARG A 416 -13.64 -12.07 -27.78
C ARG A 416 -12.61 -10.98 -27.51
N THR A 417 -12.83 -10.22 -26.48
CA THR A 417 -11.99 -9.05 -26.17
C THR A 417 -11.82 -8.92 -24.66
N VAL A 418 -10.66 -8.47 -24.27
CA VAL A 418 -10.36 -8.08 -22.87
C VAL A 418 -10.21 -6.58 -22.84
N ASN A 419 -10.96 -5.94 -21.98
CA ASN A 419 -10.90 -4.52 -21.71
C ASN A 419 -10.45 -4.26 -20.28
N TYR A 420 -9.89 -3.10 -20.05
CA TYR A 420 -9.44 -2.62 -18.73
C TYR A 420 -10.07 -1.28 -18.42
N LYS A 421 -10.35 -1.02 -17.13
CA LYS A 421 -10.66 0.33 -16.64
C LYS A 421 -9.40 1.19 -16.52
N PHE A 422 -8.25 0.54 -16.43
CA PHE A 422 -6.93 1.15 -16.30
C PHE A 422 -6.65 2.11 -17.48
N ARG A 423 -6.25 3.36 -17.19
CA ARG A 423 -6.01 4.41 -18.17
C ARG A 423 -4.57 4.84 -18.14
N GLU A 424 -4.15 5.60 -19.14
CA GLU A 424 -2.83 6.21 -19.19
C GLU A 424 -2.57 7.02 -17.91
N TRP A 425 -1.36 6.95 -17.42
CA TRP A 425 -0.90 7.81 -16.34
C TRP A 425 -0.57 9.19 -16.91
N ILE A 426 -1.37 10.19 -16.55
CA ILE A 426 -1.13 11.60 -16.92
C ILE A 426 0.13 12.05 -16.17
N PHE A 427 1.21 12.26 -16.89
CA PHE A 427 2.55 12.35 -16.29
C PHE A 427 3.06 13.78 -16.17
N ALA A 428 2.81 14.68 -17.11
CA ALA A 428 3.30 16.06 -17.04
C ALA A 428 2.49 16.92 -16.06
N ARG A 429 3.21 17.84 -15.39
CA ARG A 429 2.64 18.83 -14.45
C ARG A 429 3.08 20.23 -14.84
N GLN A 430 2.16 21.18 -14.78
CA GLN A 430 2.42 22.60 -14.99
C GLN A 430 2.92 23.23 -13.69
N ARG A 431 4.03 22.68 -13.16
CA ARG A 431 4.66 23.07 -11.90
C ARG A 431 6.12 23.42 -12.08
N TYR A 432 6.67 24.11 -11.10
CA TYR A 432 8.11 24.36 -11.03
C TYR A 432 8.87 23.27 -10.28
N TRP A 433 8.39 22.92 -9.07
CA TRP A 433 9.12 21.99 -8.18
C TRP A 433 8.83 20.53 -8.48
N GLY A 434 9.50 20.03 -9.49
CA GLY A 434 9.45 18.66 -10.00
C GLY A 434 10.60 18.41 -10.96
N GLU A 435 10.83 17.17 -11.35
CA GLU A 435 11.85 16.83 -12.35
C GLU A 435 11.48 17.44 -13.71
N PRO A 436 12.33 18.27 -14.32
CA PRO A 436 12.09 18.75 -15.69
C PRO A 436 12.04 17.59 -16.68
N VAL A 437 11.09 17.60 -17.58
CA VAL A 437 11.06 16.62 -18.69
C VAL A 437 12.21 16.92 -19.68
N PRO A 438 13.18 15.99 -19.88
CA PRO A 438 14.42 16.30 -20.57
C PRO A 438 14.30 16.21 -22.10
N CYS A 439 13.36 16.97 -22.68
CA CYS A 439 13.15 16.99 -24.13
C CYS A 439 13.04 18.39 -24.73
N VAL A 440 13.22 18.44 -26.03
CA VAL A 440 13.21 19.64 -26.87
C VAL A 440 12.24 19.43 -28.04
N TYR A 441 11.37 20.37 -28.28
CA TYR A 441 10.53 20.44 -29.48
C TYR A 441 11.28 21.19 -30.57
N LYS A 442 11.60 20.50 -31.68
CA LYS A 442 12.23 21.09 -32.84
C LYS A 442 11.24 21.90 -33.71
N GLU A 443 11.74 22.73 -34.60
CA GLU A 443 10.92 23.56 -35.51
C GLU A 443 9.98 22.73 -36.42
N ASP A 444 10.38 21.47 -36.73
CA ASP A 444 9.57 20.54 -37.50
C ASP A 444 8.49 19.81 -36.65
N GLY A 445 8.38 20.12 -35.36
CA GLY A 445 7.47 19.51 -34.41
C GLY A 445 7.91 18.17 -33.88
N SER A 446 9.05 17.64 -34.26
CA SER A 446 9.60 16.40 -33.71
C SER A 446 10.20 16.62 -32.32
N ILE A 447 10.19 15.55 -31.51
CA ILE A 447 10.70 15.56 -30.14
C ILE A 447 12.14 15.03 -30.14
N TYR A 448 13.03 15.76 -29.47
CA TYR A 448 14.41 15.37 -29.24
C TYR A 448 14.65 15.26 -27.75
N PHE A 449 14.96 14.07 -27.23
CA PHE A 449 15.41 13.89 -25.86
C PHE A 449 16.88 14.24 -25.72
N LEU A 450 17.23 14.90 -24.62
CA LEU A 450 18.60 15.25 -24.32
C LEU A 450 19.47 13.98 -24.25
N PRO A 451 20.70 14.02 -24.76
CA PRO A 451 21.63 12.91 -24.60
C PRO A 451 22.02 12.72 -23.13
N ASP A 452 22.51 11.52 -22.80
CA ASP A 452 22.75 11.13 -21.40
C ASP A 452 23.83 11.98 -20.70
N ASP A 453 24.75 12.51 -21.45
CA ASP A 453 25.82 13.42 -20.97
C ASP A 453 25.32 14.87 -20.71
N GLU A 454 24.15 15.22 -21.15
CA GLU A 454 23.45 16.48 -20.82
C GLU A 454 22.49 16.33 -19.63
N LEU A 455 22.34 15.14 -19.06
CA LEU A 455 21.56 14.92 -17.83
C LEU A 455 22.42 15.08 -16.57
N PRO A 456 21.89 15.65 -15.51
CA PRO A 456 20.51 16.11 -15.33
C PRO A 456 20.21 17.43 -16.01
N LEU A 457 19.00 17.55 -16.59
CA LEU A 457 18.46 18.87 -16.91
C LEU A 457 18.01 19.54 -15.61
N VAL A 458 18.73 20.56 -15.17
CA VAL A 458 18.50 21.21 -13.88
C VAL A 458 17.46 22.33 -14.01
N LEU A 459 16.64 22.52 -12.96
CA LEU A 459 15.69 23.62 -12.85
C LEU A 459 16.42 24.97 -12.80
N PRO A 460 15.99 25.96 -13.59
CA PRO A 460 16.54 27.31 -13.54
C PRO A 460 15.98 28.08 -12.33
N GLU A 461 16.69 29.05 -11.79
CA GLU A 461 16.12 30.03 -10.88
C GLU A 461 15.12 30.93 -11.61
N LEU A 462 13.99 31.25 -10.95
CA LEU A 462 12.95 32.14 -11.47
C LEU A 462 12.77 33.36 -10.55
N GLU A 463 12.42 34.50 -11.14
CA GLU A 463 11.96 35.67 -10.37
C GLU A 463 10.52 35.47 -9.85
N ASP A 464 9.72 34.70 -10.56
CA ASP A 464 8.33 34.40 -10.19
C ASP A 464 8.04 32.91 -10.43
N TYR A 465 7.75 32.21 -9.36
CA TYR A 465 7.44 30.77 -9.35
C TYR A 465 5.97 30.46 -9.62
N LYS A 466 5.14 31.46 -9.88
CA LYS A 466 3.73 31.28 -10.20
C LYS A 466 3.50 31.12 -11.70
N GLY A 467 2.76 30.11 -12.06
CA GLY A 467 2.24 29.97 -13.40
C GLY A 467 1.28 31.11 -13.79
N LYS A 468 1.30 31.52 -15.03
CA LYS A 468 0.42 32.60 -15.55
C LYS A 468 -0.46 32.10 -16.67
N ASN A 469 -1.75 32.43 -16.61
CA ASN A 469 -2.73 32.10 -17.66
C ASN A 469 -2.77 30.60 -18.01
N GLY A 470 -2.68 29.71 -17.01
CA GLY A 470 -2.69 28.26 -17.18
C GLY A 470 -1.41 27.69 -17.82
N LYS A 471 -0.34 28.47 -17.89
CA LYS A 471 0.99 28.04 -18.34
C LYS A 471 1.89 27.67 -17.16
N ALA A 472 2.78 26.71 -17.38
CA ALA A 472 3.75 26.30 -16.38
C ALA A 472 4.69 27.45 -15.97
N PRO A 473 5.17 27.50 -14.73
CA PRO A 473 6.12 28.54 -14.29
C PRO A 473 7.41 28.57 -15.13
N LEU A 474 7.89 27.43 -15.61
CA LEU A 474 9.08 27.32 -16.47
C LEU A 474 8.94 28.05 -17.84
N GLU A 475 7.72 28.39 -18.23
CA GLU A 475 7.49 29.28 -19.39
C GLU A 475 8.12 30.66 -19.22
N ASN A 476 8.30 31.10 -17.97
CA ASN A 476 8.94 32.36 -17.64
C ASN A 476 10.49 32.31 -17.80
N ALA A 477 11.09 31.13 -17.86
CA ALA A 477 12.54 30.94 -18.03
C ALA A 477 12.95 31.06 -19.52
N THR A 478 12.84 32.24 -20.11
CA THR A 478 12.99 32.48 -21.55
C THR A 478 14.31 31.99 -22.14
N GLU A 479 15.42 32.21 -21.45
CA GLU A 479 16.76 31.77 -21.87
C GLU A 479 16.91 30.25 -21.72
N TRP A 480 16.51 29.70 -20.56
CA TRP A 480 16.57 28.28 -20.28
C TRP A 480 15.73 27.49 -21.28
N LYS A 481 14.61 27.99 -21.69
CA LYS A 481 13.71 27.36 -22.67
C LYS A 481 14.39 27.14 -24.04
N GLN A 482 15.30 28.01 -24.47
CA GLN A 482 15.95 27.90 -25.75
C GLN A 482 17.02 26.81 -25.74
N TYR A 483 17.04 26.00 -26.79
CA TYR A 483 18.04 24.97 -26.97
C TYR A 483 18.68 25.11 -28.35
N ASP A 484 19.98 25.23 -28.38
CA ASP A 484 20.76 25.30 -29.61
C ASP A 484 22.11 24.60 -29.35
N ARG A 485 22.16 23.27 -29.42
CA ARG A 485 23.34 22.45 -29.19
C ARG A 485 23.29 21.20 -30.06
N ASN A 486 24.46 20.62 -30.35
CA ASN A 486 24.59 19.35 -31.06
C ASN A 486 23.91 19.34 -32.45
N GLY A 487 23.78 20.52 -33.11
CA GLY A 487 23.08 20.66 -34.38
C GLY A 487 21.57 20.60 -34.26
N VAL A 488 21.02 20.58 -33.05
CA VAL A 488 19.58 20.60 -32.76
C VAL A 488 19.20 21.98 -32.23
N LYS A 489 18.16 22.55 -32.80
CA LYS A 489 17.57 23.83 -32.41
C LYS A 489 16.10 23.65 -32.08
N GLY A 490 15.66 24.24 -30.97
CA GLY A 490 14.26 24.12 -30.56
C GLY A 490 13.97 24.71 -29.19
N THR A 491 12.84 24.33 -28.64
CA THR A 491 12.33 24.82 -27.34
C THR A 491 12.21 23.65 -26.36
N ARG A 492 12.81 23.79 -25.16
CA ARG A 492 12.65 22.78 -24.09
C ARG A 492 11.22 22.68 -23.63
N GLU A 493 10.83 21.46 -23.22
CA GLU A 493 9.59 21.24 -22.48
C GLU A 493 9.60 22.05 -21.17
N THR A 494 8.45 22.61 -20.82
CA THR A 494 8.27 23.46 -19.63
C THR A 494 7.44 22.79 -18.53
N SER A 495 6.94 21.60 -18.78
CA SER A 495 6.31 20.76 -17.77
C SER A 495 7.36 20.03 -16.94
N THR A 496 6.98 19.69 -15.71
CA THR A 496 7.73 18.80 -14.84
C THR A 496 7.03 17.46 -14.69
N MET A 497 7.74 16.46 -14.16
CA MET A 497 7.19 15.16 -13.81
C MET A 497 6.37 15.26 -12.53
N PRO A 498 5.46 14.30 -12.23
CA PRO A 498 4.75 14.27 -10.96
C PRO A 498 5.72 13.91 -9.83
N GLY A 499 5.44 14.32 -8.59
CA GLY A 499 6.26 13.96 -7.42
C GLY A 499 6.44 12.44 -7.24
N SER A 500 5.50 11.65 -7.74
CA SER A 500 5.57 10.18 -7.74
C SER A 500 6.57 9.58 -8.74
N ALA A 501 7.18 10.36 -9.62
CA ALA A 501 8.18 9.84 -10.56
C ALA A 501 9.43 9.33 -9.84
N GLY A 502 10.02 10.13 -8.96
CA GLY A 502 11.17 9.74 -8.16
C GLY A 502 10.88 8.58 -7.21
N SER A 503 9.73 8.58 -6.55
CA SER A 503 9.32 7.52 -5.63
C SER A 503 9.00 6.19 -6.34
N SER A 504 8.84 6.18 -7.65
CA SER A 504 8.58 4.95 -8.41
C SER A 504 9.78 4.01 -8.54
N TRP A 505 11.00 4.47 -8.22
CA TRP A 505 12.21 3.65 -8.40
C TRP A 505 13.26 3.82 -7.28
N TYR A 506 13.04 4.69 -6.30
CA TYR A 506 13.99 5.09 -5.26
C TYR A 506 14.61 3.92 -4.47
N TYR A 507 13.89 2.84 -4.28
CA TYR A 507 14.35 1.62 -3.61
C TYR A 507 15.53 0.96 -4.30
N MET A 508 15.69 1.14 -5.61
CA MET A 508 16.90 0.69 -6.33
C MET A 508 18.07 1.64 -6.07
N ARG A 509 17.80 2.95 -6.02
CA ARG A 509 18.84 3.95 -5.80
C ARG A 509 19.48 3.87 -4.42
N TYR A 510 18.72 3.51 -3.40
CA TYR A 510 19.26 3.29 -2.06
C TYR A 510 20.39 2.25 -2.02
N ILE A 511 20.36 1.26 -2.86
CA ILE A 511 21.38 0.22 -2.91
C ILE A 511 22.73 0.82 -3.30
N ASP A 512 22.72 1.78 -4.25
CA ASP A 512 23.94 2.39 -4.81
C ASP A 512 23.74 3.89 -5.10
N PRO A 513 23.54 4.73 -4.05
CA PRO A 513 23.06 6.10 -4.19
C PRO A 513 24.05 7.07 -4.86
N HIS A 514 25.33 6.76 -4.84
CA HIS A 514 26.41 7.64 -5.34
C HIS A 514 26.97 7.22 -6.69
N ASN A 515 26.35 6.27 -7.38
CA ASN A 515 26.76 5.84 -8.70
C ASN A 515 26.44 6.93 -9.74
N ASP A 516 27.46 7.42 -10.42
CA ASP A 516 27.36 8.45 -11.45
C ASP A 516 27.30 7.91 -12.90
N LYS A 517 27.53 6.59 -13.07
CA LYS A 517 27.58 5.89 -14.36
C LYS A 517 26.29 5.20 -14.73
N GLU A 518 25.58 4.68 -13.74
CA GLU A 518 24.31 3.97 -13.89
C GLU A 518 23.40 4.27 -12.71
N PHE A 519 22.08 4.07 -12.86
CA PHE A 519 21.11 4.38 -11.81
C PHE A 519 21.30 3.54 -10.55
N ALA A 520 21.83 2.33 -10.67
CA ALA A 520 22.36 1.47 -9.63
C ALA A 520 23.17 0.33 -10.27
N ASN A 521 24.20 -0.15 -9.59
CA ASN A 521 25.05 -1.22 -10.07
C ASN A 521 24.25 -2.53 -10.23
N GLN A 522 24.38 -3.18 -11.40
CA GLN A 522 23.57 -4.35 -11.76
C GLN A 522 23.87 -5.59 -10.91
N GLU A 523 25.10 -5.76 -10.41
CA GLU A 523 25.46 -6.86 -9.52
C GLU A 523 24.86 -6.68 -8.14
N LEU A 524 24.90 -5.45 -7.63
CA LEU A 524 24.23 -5.09 -6.37
C LEU A 524 22.72 -5.26 -6.46
N LEU A 525 22.09 -4.84 -7.56
CA LEU A 525 20.65 -5.04 -7.77
C LEU A 525 20.28 -6.52 -7.74
N LYS A 526 21.06 -7.40 -8.39
CA LYS A 526 20.83 -8.86 -8.39
C LYS A 526 20.90 -9.46 -7.00
N HIS A 527 21.74 -8.92 -6.12
CA HIS A 527 21.84 -9.42 -4.75
C HIS A 527 20.74 -8.86 -3.84
N TRP A 528 20.49 -7.55 -3.91
CA TRP A 528 19.64 -6.87 -2.93
C TRP A 528 18.15 -6.87 -3.25
N MET A 529 17.77 -6.92 -4.54
CA MET A 529 16.36 -6.96 -4.94
C MET A 529 15.78 -8.38 -4.87
N PRO A 530 14.48 -8.54 -4.58
CA PRO A 530 13.51 -7.51 -4.18
C PRO A 530 13.71 -7.01 -2.74
N VAL A 531 13.07 -5.92 -2.37
CA VAL A 531 12.91 -5.50 -0.99
C VAL A 531 12.19 -6.60 -0.20
N ASP A 532 12.75 -7.04 0.94
CA ASP A 532 12.21 -8.16 1.71
C ASP A 532 10.99 -7.77 2.55
N LEU A 533 11.04 -6.60 3.18
CA LEU A 533 9.95 -6.03 3.96
C LEU A 533 9.74 -4.56 3.59
N TYR A 534 8.53 -4.21 3.21
CA TYR A 534 8.13 -2.84 2.90
C TYR A 534 6.96 -2.43 3.79
N VAL A 535 7.12 -1.33 4.54
CA VAL A 535 6.11 -0.85 5.49
C VAL A 535 5.64 0.55 5.08
N GLY A 536 4.32 0.74 5.05
CA GLY A 536 3.73 2.04 4.70
C GLY A 536 2.20 2.03 4.63
N GLY A 537 1.61 3.20 4.46
CA GLY A 537 0.16 3.39 4.54
C GLY A 537 -0.63 2.74 3.38
N PRO A 538 -1.89 2.30 3.65
CA PRO A 538 -2.75 1.68 2.64
C PRO A 538 -3.24 2.67 1.56
N GLU A 539 -3.17 3.97 1.80
CA GLU A 539 -3.55 5.03 0.85
C GLU A 539 -2.72 5.02 -0.44
N HIS A 540 -1.57 4.36 -0.41
CA HIS A 540 -0.66 4.25 -1.55
C HIS A 540 -0.98 3.08 -2.49
N ALA A 541 -2.05 2.30 -2.24
CA ALA A 541 -2.37 1.06 -2.95
C ALA A 541 -2.49 1.24 -4.47
N VAL A 542 -3.20 2.27 -4.94
CA VAL A 542 -3.44 2.54 -6.37
C VAL A 542 -2.58 3.67 -6.95
N GLY A 543 -1.83 4.39 -6.11
CA GLY A 543 -0.85 5.41 -6.47
C GLY A 543 0.58 4.86 -6.47
N HIS A 544 1.37 5.24 -5.45
CA HIS A 544 2.79 4.91 -5.33
C HIS A 544 3.13 3.42 -5.56
N LEU A 545 2.39 2.50 -4.94
CA LEU A 545 2.64 1.06 -5.09
C LEU A 545 2.41 0.57 -6.52
N MET A 546 1.38 1.08 -7.20
CA MET A 546 1.11 0.77 -8.60
C MET A 546 2.22 1.32 -9.51
N TYR A 547 2.61 2.57 -9.32
CA TYR A 547 3.66 3.22 -10.11
C TYR A 547 5.02 2.55 -9.94
N SER A 548 5.37 2.17 -8.70
CA SER A 548 6.61 1.41 -8.42
C SER A 548 6.62 0.07 -9.15
N ARG A 549 5.49 -0.64 -9.19
CA ARG A 549 5.37 -1.91 -9.92
C ARG A 549 5.49 -1.73 -11.43
N ILE A 550 4.87 -0.67 -12.00
CA ILE A 550 4.96 -0.35 -13.42
C ILE A 550 6.40 -0.04 -13.82
N TRP A 551 7.07 0.86 -13.10
CA TRP A 551 8.44 1.24 -13.40
C TRP A 551 9.41 0.08 -13.23
N ASN A 552 9.28 -0.70 -12.16
CA ASN A 552 10.08 -1.90 -11.97
C ASN A 552 9.85 -2.93 -13.09
N ARG A 553 8.59 -3.14 -13.48
CA ARG A 553 8.25 -4.07 -14.56
C ARG A 553 8.81 -3.65 -15.89
N PHE A 554 8.74 -2.35 -16.20
CA PHE A 554 9.40 -1.78 -17.37
C PHE A 554 10.91 -2.05 -17.32
N LEU A 555 11.57 -1.73 -16.21
CA LEU A 555 13.02 -1.95 -16.06
C LEU A 555 13.37 -3.44 -16.15
N PHE A 556 12.53 -4.33 -15.62
CA PHE A 556 12.70 -5.77 -15.75
C PHE A 556 12.62 -6.20 -17.23
N ASP A 557 11.62 -5.75 -17.97
CA ASP A 557 11.45 -6.06 -19.39
C ASP A 557 12.62 -5.52 -20.25
N GLN A 558 13.30 -4.47 -19.79
CA GLN A 558 14.52 -3.94 -20.41
C GLN A 558 15.82 -4.64 -19.95
N GLY A 559 15.73 -5.61 -19.03
CA GLY A 559 16.90 -6.28 -18.46
C GLY A 559 17.68 -5.45 -17.45
N LEU A 560 17.09 -4.38 -16.92
CA LEU A 560 17.69 -3.42 -15.99
C LEU A 560 17.29 -3.64 -14.52
N SER A 561 16.20 -4.36 -14.27
CA SER A 561 15.84 -4.89 -12.95
C SER A 561 15.92 -6.41 -12.95
N PRO A 562 16.44 -7.04 -11.88
CA PRO A 562 16.55 -8.50 -11.80
C PRO A 562 15.23 -9.19 -11.42
N VAL A 563 14.22 -8.42 -10.99
CA VAL A 563 12.98 -8.96 -10.42
C VAL A 563 11.74 -8.36 -11.09
N LYS A 564 10.68 -9.15 -11.19
CA LYS A 564 9.41 -8.69 -11.74
C LYS A 564 8.65 -7.76 -10.79
N GLU A 565 8.72 -8.05 -9.49
CA GLU A 565 8.04 -7.28 -8.44
C GLU A 565 9.06 -6.67 -7.47
N PRO A 566 8.92 -5.38 -7.12
CA PRO A 566 9.93 -4.66 -6.34
C PRO A 566 9.91 -5.02 -4.84
N PHE A 567 8.73 -5.34 -4.28
CA PHE A 567 8.51 -5.55 -2.87
C PHE A 567 7.93 -6.93 -2.61
N LYS A 568 8.66 -7.79 -1.86
CA LYS A 568 8.26 -9.16 -1.57
C LYS A 568 7.10 -9.21 -0.57
N LYS A 569 7.28 -8.56 0.58
CA LYS A 569 6.26 -8.46 1.63
C LYS A 569 5.91 -7.01 1.90
N LEU A 570 4.61 -6.70 1.89
CA LEU A 570 4.06 -5.40 2.25
C LEU A 570 3.27 -5.51 3.54
N VAL A 571 3.48 -4.55 4.44
CA VAL A 571 2.70 -4.42 5.67
C VAL A 571 2.20 -2.99 5.79
N HIS A 572 0.91 -2.84 6.07
CA HIS A 572 0.33 -1.54 6.39
C HIS A 572 0.30 -1.34 7.90
N GLN A 573 0.81 -0.20 8.36
CA GLN A 573 0.55 0.24 9.72
C GLN A 573 -0.81 0.93 9.80
N GLY A 574 -1.45 0.83 10.97
CA GLY A 574 -2.65 1.59 11.31
C GLY A 574 -2.34 3.07 11.49
N MET A 575 -3.35 3.86 11.75
CA MET A 575 -3.18 5.28 12.07
C MET A 575 -3.12 5.47 13.59
N ILE A 576 -2.20 6.30 14.07
CA ILE A 576 -2.28 6.85 15.41
C ILE A 576 -3.29 8.00 15.40
N LEU A 577 -4.39 7.80 16.09
CA LEU A 577 -5.48 8.77 16.21
C LEU A 577 -5.26 9.68 17.42
N GLY A 578 -5.86 10.87 17.41
CA GLY A 578 -5.95 11.70 18.60
C GLY A 578 -6.68 10.98 19.74
N SER A 579 -6.55 11.46 20.97
CA SER A 579 -7.27 10.87 22.11
C SER A 579 -8.80 10.95 21.97
N ASN A 580 -9.29 11.76 21.04
CA ASN A 580 -10.71 11.84 20.63
C ASN A 580 -11.12 10.76 19.59
N GLY A 581 -10.21 9.86 19.19
CA GLY A 581 -10.45 8.80 18.21
C GLY A 581 -10.52 9.27 16.75
N ILE A 582 -10.14 10.52 16.46
CA ILE A 582 -10.16 11.10 15.12
C ILE A 582 -8.72 11.28 14.62
N LYS A 583 -8.51 11.19 13.30
CA LYS A 583 -7.22 11.45 12.68
C LYS A 583 -6.64 12.80 13.12
N MET A 584 -5.40 12.78 13.61
CA MET A 584 -4.68 14.01 14.00
C MET A 584 -4.51 14.92 12.79
N GLY A 585 -4.77 16.21 12.98
CA GLY A 585 -4.65 17.18 11.90
C GLY A 585 -5.07 18.59 12.27
N LYS A 586 -4.98 19.51 11.32
CA LYS A 586 -5.23 20.96 11.52
C LYS A 586 -6.64 21.30 12.02
N ARG A 587 -7.61 20.39 11.83
CA ARG A 587 -9.00 20.59 12.27
C ARG A 587 -9.16 20.55 13.80
N PHE A 588 -8.31 19.74 14.46
CA PHE A 588 -8.31 19.55 15.91
C PHE A 588 -6.87 19.57 16.42
N PRO A 589 -6.22 20.76 16.40
CA PRO A 589 -4.79 20.88 16.72
C PRO A 589 -4.45 20.50 18.17
N GLU A 590 -5.41 20.61 19.09
CA GLU A 590 -5.29 20.26 20.51
C GLU A 590 -5.09 18.74 20.75
N PHE A 591 -5.43 17.91 19.79
CA PHE A 591 -5.24 16.46 19.85
C PHE A 591 -4.03 15.97 19.03
N VAL A 592 -3.28 16.88 18.43
CA VAL A 592 -2.07 16.51 17.68
C VAL A 592 -0.91 16.29 18.65
N VAL A 593 -0.32 15.10 18.60
CA VAL A 593 0.86 14.74 19.39
C VAL A 593 2.12 14.95 18.57
N ASN A 594 3.03 15.76 19.12
CA ASN A 594 4.37 15.94 18.54
C ASN A 594 5.32 14.91 19.16
N PRO A 595 5.94 14.03 18.34
CA PRO A 595 6.89 13.04 18.84
C PRO A 595 8.05 13.65 19.64
N SER A 596 8.56 14.81 19.23
CA SER A 596 9.66 15.47 19.92
C SER A 596 9.34 15.86 21.37
N ASP A 597 8.10 16.26 21.66
CA ASP A 597 7.67 16.61 23.02
C ASP A 597 7.62 15.34 23.89
N VAL A 598 7.15 14.22 23.34
CA VAL A 598 7.11 12.92 24.02
C VAL A 598 8.53 12.40 24.30
N VAL A 599 9.44 12.54 23.33
CA VAL A 599 10.85 12.16 23.48
C VAL A 599 11.53 13.00 24.58
N GLU A 600 11.30 14.30 24.59
CA GLU A 600 11.87 15.20 25.60
C GLU A 600 11.37 14.86 27.01
N GLU A 601 10.10 14.52 27.19
CA GLU A 601 9.50 14.24 28.48
C GLU A 601 9.76 12.80 28.95
N TYR A 602 9.58 11.81 28.06
CA TYR A 602 9.58 10.39 28.43
C TYR A 602 10.77 9.59 27.87
N GLY A 603 11.39 10.07 26.79
CA GLY A 603 12.46 9.39 26.07
C GLY A 603 12.01 8.67 24.81
N ALA A 604 12.92 8.52 23.85
CA ALA A 604 12.71 7.85 22.57
C ALA A 604 12.32 6.37 22.76
N ASP A 605 13.03 5.64 23.62
CA ASP A 605 12.71 4.23 23.90
C ASP A 605 11.30 4.06 24.48
N THR A 606 10.82 5.03 25.26
CA THR A 606 9.46 5.01 25.81
C THR A 606 8.42 5.17 24.70
N LEU A 607 8.63 6.10 23.78
CA LEU A 607 7.74 6.30 22.64
C LEU A 607 7.68 5.07 21.75
N ARG A 608 8.83 4.51 21.38
CA ARG A 608 8.94 3.28 20.58
C ARG A 608 8.20 2.11 21.24
N LEU A 609 8.46 1.88 22.51
CA LEU A 609 7.80 0.81 23.28
C LEU A 609 6.29 1.01 23.36
N TYR A 610 5.84 2.25 23.59
CA TYR A 610 4.44 2.56 23.69
C TYR A 610 3.70 2.30 22.37
N GLU A 611 4.20 2.81 21.24
CA GLU A 611 3.56 2.63 19.94
C GLU A 611 3.47 1.17 19.52
N MET A 612 4.51 0.38 19.81
CA MET A 612 4.51 -1.06 19.52
C MET A 612 3.62 -1.87 20.47
N PHE A 613 3.37 -1.37 21.67
CA PHE A 613 2.55 -2.04 22.68
C PHE A 613 1.06 -1.71 22.63
N MET A 614 0.66 -0.61 22.01
CA MET A 614 -0.74 -0.14 21.95
C MET A 614 -1.72 -1.17 21.38
N GLY A 615 -1.28 -2.06 20.48
CA GLY A 615 -2.09 -3.06 19.81
C GLY A 615 -1.42 -3.61 18.56
N PRO A 616 -2.12 -4.43 17.76
CA PRO A 616 -1.60 -4.93 16.50
C PRO A 616 -1.19 -3.78 15.57
N LEU A 617 -0.09 -3.96 14.83
CA LEU A 617 0.48 -2.91 13.96
C LEU A 617 -0.52 -2.36 12.94
N GLU A 618 -1.35 -3.22 12.37
CA GLU A 618 -2.28 -2.89 11.27
C GLU A 618 -3.54 -2.12 11.73
N VAL A 619 -3.78 -2.07 13.06
CA VAL A 619 -5.00 -1.49 13.61
C VAL A 619 -4.78 -0.04 14.03
N SER A 620 -5.67 0.85 13.57
CA SER A 620 -5.67 2.25 14.04
C SER A 620 -5.99 2.36 15.53
N LYS A 621 -5.27 3.20 16.26
CA LYS A 621 -5.27 3.26 17.72
C LYS A 621 -5.36 4.71 18.23
N PRO A 622 -6.20 5.01 19.24
CA PRO A 622 -6.22 6.32 19.86
C PRO A 622 -5.01 6.50 20.81
N TRP A 623 -4.43 7.69 20.78
CA TRP A 623 -3.36 8.09 21.71
C TRP A 623 -3.85 8.12 23.16
N ASN A 624 -3.00 7.67 24.08
CA ASN A 624 -3.30 7.66 25.52
C ASN A 624 -2.05 7.93 26.38
N ASP A 625 -1.98 9.10 27.01
CA ASP A 625 -0.84 9.53 27.81
C ASP A 625 -0.57 8.62 29.03
N SER A 626 -1.62 8.05 29.64
CA SER A 626 -1.47 7.14 30.79
C SER A 626 -0.71 5.87 30.42
N ASN A 627 -0.87 5.40 29.18
CA ASN A 627 -0.18 4.23 28.67
C ASN A 627 1.29 4.55 28.33
N VAL A 628 1.61 5.79 27.90
CA VAL A 628 2.99 6.25 27.72
C VAL A 628 3.74 6.16 29.06
N GLN A 629 3.11 6.65 30.15
CA GLN A 629 3.68 6.52 31.51
C GLN A 629 3.85 5.05 31.93
N GLY A 630 2.94 4.17 31.50
CA GLY A 630 3.05 2.72 31.71
C GLY A 630 4.29 2.13 31.06
N ALA A 631 4.57 2.51 29.81
CA ALA A 631 5.79 2.12 29.10
C ALA A 631 7.05 2.61 29.81
N LYS A 632 7.08 3.86 30.26
CA LYS A 632 8.19 4.44 31.03
C LYS A 632 8.46 3.66 32.33
N ARG A 633 7.39 3.29 33.05
CA ARG A 633 7.51 2.49 34.28
C ARG A 633 8.11 1.11 34.00
N PHE A 634 7.75 0.47 32.92
CA PHE A 634 8.33 -0.81 32.54
C PHE A 634 9.84 -0.69 32.26
N ILE A 635 10.26 0.28 31.44
CA ILE A 635 11.69 0.54 31.19
C ILE A 635 12.44 0.81 32.50
N THR A 636 11.89 1.61 33.39
CA THR A 636 12.49 1.91 34.72
C THR A 636 12.62 0.65 35.58
N ARG A 637 11.64 -0.25 35.52
CA ARG A 637 11.74 -1.56 36.24
C ARG A 637 12.86 -2.43 35.69
N VAL A 638 12.97 -2.52 34.34
CA VAL A 638 14.07 -3.25 33.71
C VAL A 638 15.40 -2.65 34.10
N TRP A 639 15.55 -1.34 34.04
CA TRP A 639 16.75 -0.63 34.49
C TRP A 639 17.12 -0.97 35.91
N ASN A 640 16.20 -0.77 36.86
CA ASN A 640 16.45 -0.97 38.29
C ASN A 640 16.83 -2.40 38.63
N PHE A 641 16.42 -3.41 37.89
CA PHE A 641 16.76 -4.80 38.16
C PHE A 641 18.10 -5.20 37.54
N PHE A 642 18.27 -4.93 36.25
CA PHE A 642 19.38 -5.47 35.45
C PHE A 642 20.66 -4.64 35.52
N THR A 643 20.63 -3.45 36.12
CA THR A 643 21.84 -2.66 36.39
C THR A 643 22.42 -2.90 37.79
N GLU A 644 21.77 -3.71 38.66
CA GLU A 644 22.28 -4.12 39.95
C GLU A 644 23.00 -5.48 39.82
N PRO A 645 24.35 -5.54 39.98
CA PRO A 645 25.09 -6.78 39.80
C PRO A 645 24.66 -7.91 40.76
N GLU A 646 24.17 -7.57 41.98
CA GLU A 646 23.71 -8.52 42.98
C GLU A 646 22.49 -9.33 42.54
N ASN A 647 21.72 -8.82 41.56
CA ASN A 647 20.55 -9.49 41.01
C ASN A 647 20.90 -10.53 39.92
N ILE A 648 22.14 -10.51 39.42
CA ILE A 648 22.60 -11.40 38.35
C ILE A 648 23.41 -12.55 38.96
N ILE A 649 23.05 -13.77 38.60
CA ILE A 649 23.77 -14.99 39.00
C ILE A 649 24.37 -15.67 37.77
N GLU A 650 25.54 -16.29 37.93
CA GLU A 650 26.24 -16.89 36.79
C GLU A 650 25.60 -18.20 36.31
N GLU A 651 25.01 -18.98 37.19
CA GLU A 651 24.44 -20.29 36.89
C GLU A 651 22.91 -20.27 36.96
N ASP A 652 22.25 -21.03 36.08
CA ASP A 652 20.79 -21.23 36.10
C ASP A 652 20.40 -22.10 37.33
N ASP A 653 19.57 -21.54 38.22
CA ASP A 653 19.03 -22.22 39.39
C ASP A 653 17.71 -22.99 39.08
N GLY A 654 17.31 -23.04 37.82
CA GLY A 654 16.13 -23.78 37.32
C GLY A 654 14.79 -23.04 37.46
N LYS A 655 14.74 -21.90 38.19
CA LYS A 655 13.48 -21.19 38.48
C LYS A 655 12.91 -20.47 37.29
N LEU A 656 13.77 -19.95 36.39
CA LEU A 656 13.39 -19.14 35.26
C LEU A 656 13.57 -19.86 33.93
N THR A 657 14.14 -21.05 33.87
CA THR A 657 14.52 -21.79 32.70
C THR A 657 13.35 -21.92 31.71
N ARG A 658 12.23 -22.43 32.18
CA ARG A 658 11.05 -22.63 31.34
C ARG A 658 10.52 -21.31 30.76
N ILE A 659 10.25 -20.33 31.61
CA ILE A 659 9.66 -19.06 31.16
C ILE A 659 10.62 -18.29 30.25
N TYR A 660 11.94 -18.42 30.41
CA TYR A 660 12.91 -17.84 29.51
C TYR A 660 12.83 -18.46 28.15
N HIS A 661 12.89 -19.79 28.00
CA HIS A 661 12.82 -20.44 26.71
C HIS A 661 11.47 -20.22 26.01
N GLN A 662 10.36 -20.19 26.76
CA GLN A 662 9.06 -19.79 26.25
C GLN A 662 9.07 -18.34 25.73
N THR A 663 9.74 -17.43 26.43
CA THR A 663 9.85 -16.02 26.07
C THR A 663 10.66 -15.84 24.77
N VAL A 664 11.84 -16.47 24.67
CA VAL A 664 12.64 -16.41 23.45
C VAL A 664 11.87 -16.95 22.26
N LYS A 665 11.22 -18.11 22.40
CA LYS A 665 10.40 -18.70 21.35
C LYS A 665 9.28 -17.78 20.90
N LYS A 666 8.52 -17.24 21.87
CA LYS A 666 7.38 -16.38 21.54
C LYS A 666 7.81 -15.06 20.93
N VAL A 667 8.81 -14.39 21.49
CA VAL A 667 9.30 -13.10 20.97
C VAL A 667 9.86 -13.27 19.55
N THR A 668 10.61 -14.35 19.30
CA THR A 668 11.13 -14.64 17.96
C THR A 668 10.00 -14.80 16.94
N ASN A 669 9.01 -15.62 17.24
CA ASN A 669 7.87 -15.86 16.35
C ASN A 669 7.01 -14.60 16.16
N ASP A 670 6.77 -13.86 17.23
CA ASP A 670 5.97 -12.65 17.20
C ASP A 670 6.68 -11.53 16.39
N PHE A 671 7.99 -11.36 16.54
CA PHE A 671 8.74 -10.37 15.74
C PHE A 671 8.73 -10.74 14.25
N GLU A 672 8.95 -12.02 13.90
CA GLU A 672 8.82 -12.47 12.49
C GLU A 672 7.43 -12.21 11.90
N ALA A 673 6.40 -12.29 12.74
CA ALA A 673 5.00 -12.03 12.37
C ALA A 673 4.59 -10.55 12.55
N LEU A 674 5.49 -9.64 12.95
CA LEU A 674 5.24 -8.24 13.31
C LEU A 674 4.21 -8.06 14.45
N GLY A 675 4.07 -9.09 15.30
CA GLY A 675 3.19 -9.10 16.47
C GLY A 675 3.87 -8.48 17.71
N TYR A 676 4.35 -7.25 17.59
CA TYR A 676 5.20 -6.61 18.62
C TYR A 676 4.50 -6.43 19.97
N ASN A 677 3.20 -6.14 19.97
CA ASN A 677 2.43 -5.96 21.19
C ASN A 677 2.38 -7.25 22.05
N THR A 678 2.28 -8.42 21.43
CA THR A 678 2.27 -9.71 22.14
C THR A 678 3.69 -10.13 22.56
N ALA A 679 4.70 -9.82 21.76
CA ALA A 679 6.11 -10.01 22.13
C ALA A 679 6.49 -9.16 23.36
N ILE A 680 6.13 -7.88 23.37
CA ILE A 680 6.38 -6.97 24.51
C ILE A 680 5.64 -7.47 25.75
N SER A 681 4.39 -7.90 25.61
CA SER A 681 3.63 -8.51 26.71
C SER A 681 4.36 -9.72 27.31
N GLN A 682 4.93 -10.59 26.47
CA GLN A 682 5.69 -11.75 26.92
C GLN A 682 6.98 -11.35 27.66
N MET A 683 7.69 -10.32 27.16
CA MET A 683 8.87 -9.79 27.90
C MET A 683 8.46 -9.21 29.24
N MET A 684 7.33 -8.53 29.36
CA MET A 684 6.78 -8.03 30.62
C MET A 684 6.46 -9.18 31.61
N ILE A 685 5.90 -10.29 31.10
CA ILE A 685 5.64 -11.50 31.89
C ILE A 685 6.96 -12.05 32.44
N PHE A 686 7.98 -12.19 31.61
CA PHE A 686 9.30 -12.67 32.04
C PHE A 686 9.90 -11.78 33.10
N VAL A 687 9.88 -10.45 32.94
CA VAL A 687 10.36 -9.49 33.93
C VAL A 687 9.61 -9.64 35.26
N ASN A 688 8.29 -9.89 35.23
CA ASN A 688 7.54 -10.14 36.46
C ASN A 688 8.01 -11.42 37.20
N GLU A 689 8.30 -12.50 36.48
CA GLU A 689 8.82 -13.75 37.06
C GLU A 689 10.25 -13.55 37.60
N VAL A 690 11.09 -12.76 36.92
CA VAL A 690 12.42 -12.36 37.38
C VAL A 690 12.32 -11.62 38.73
N TYR A 691 11.40 -10.67 38.86
CA TYR A 691 11.18 -9.97 40.15
C TYR A 691 10.70 -10.90 41.28
N LYS A 692 9.86 -11.89 40.96
CA LYS A 692 9.43 -12.91 41.94
C LYS A 692 10.58 -13.82 42.38
N ALA A 693 11.45 -14.20 41.45
CA ALA A 693 12.62 -15.01 41.71
C ALA A 693 13.70 -14.25 42.50
N GLY A 694 13.73 -12.91 42.36
CA GLY A 694 14.70 -12.01 43.03
C GLY A 694 16.11 -12.05 42.45
N ARG A 695 16.38 -12.96 41.51
CA ARG A 695 17.66 -13.12 40.78
C ARG A 695 17.39 -13.60 39.36
N CYS A 696 18.34 -13.33 38.47
CA CYS A 696 18.25 -13.75 37.05
C CYS A 696 19.61 -14.36 36.65
N PRO A 697 19.63 -15.55 36.05
CA PRO A 697 20.83 -16.06 35.39
C PRO A 697 21.34 -15.10 34.31
N ARG A 698 22.68 -14.93 34.27
CA ARG A 698 23.31 -14.00 33.31
C ARG A 698 22.87 -14.26 31.85
N GLU A 699 22.88 -15.52 31.44
CA GLU A 699 22.43 -15.90 30.09
C GLU A 699 21.01 -15.42 29.81
N PHE A 700 20.10 -15.52 30.78
CA PHE A 700 18.70 -15.13 30.60
C PHE A 700 18.51 -13.61 30.63
N ALA A 701 19.30 -12.93 31.47
CA ALA A 701 19.35 -11.48 31.50
C ALA A 701 19.85 -10.92 30.16
N GLU A 702 20.97 -11.43 29.66
CA GLU A 702 21.53 -11.04 28.35
C GLU A 702 20.57 -11.34 27.21
N GLY A 703 19.93 -12.50 27.22
CA GLY A 703 18.92 -12.85 26.21
C GLY A 703 17.72 -11.90 26.21
N LEU A 704 17.20 -11.52 27.39
CA LEU A 704 16.14 -10.53 27.51
C LEU A 704 16.58 -9.17 26.94
N ILE A 705 17.78 -8.70 27.32
CA ILE A 705 18.27 -7.38 26.90
C ILE A 705 18.51 -7.35 25.39
N LYS A 706 18.98 -8.43 24.77
CA LYS A 706 19.08 -8.55 23.30
C LYS A 706 17.71 -8.38 22.62
N MET A 707 16.68 -9.09 23.09
CA MET A 707 15.33 -8.96 22.56
C MET A 707 14.74 -7.55 22.77
N LEU A 708 14.90 -7.01 23.99
CA LEU A 708 14.39 -5.69 24.35
C LEU A 708 15.10 -4.56 23.58
N SER A 709 16.39 -4.71 23.29
CA SER A 709 17.17 -3.70 22.56
C SER A 709 16.67 -3.45 21.14
N CYS A 710 15.93 -4.39 20.55
CA CYS A 710 15.27 -4.13 19.27
C CYS A 710 14.15 -3.09 19.40
N VAL A 711 13.43 -3.08 20.51
CA VAL A 711 12.35 -2.12 20.80
C VAL A 711 12.90 -0.85 21.45
N CYS A 712 13.76 -1.01 22.46
CA CYS A 712 14.34 0.03 23.30
C CYS A 712 15.86 0.05 23.15
N PRO A 713 16.40 0.54 22.00
CA PRO A 713 17.82 0.36 21.69
C PRO A 713 18.77 1.11 22.64
N HIS A 714 18.42 2.30 23.08
CA HIS A 714 19.32 3.08 23.94
C HIS A 714 19.51 2.46 25.31
N VAL A 715 18.42 2.08 25.97
CA VAL A 715 18.49 1.43 27.29
C VAL A 715 19.07 0.02 27.17
N GLY A 716 18.82 -0.67 26.05
CA GLY A 716 19.40 -1.99 25.77
C GLY A 716 20.93 -1.92 25.71
N GLU A 717 21.50 -1.01 24.92
CA GLU A 717 22.93 -0.76 24.83
C GLU A 717 23.55 -0.40 26.20
N GLU A 718 22.90 0.52 26.93
CA GLU A 718 23.42 0.96 28.24
C GLU A 718 23.45 -0.14 29.28
N ILE A 719 22.39 -0.97 29.36
CA ILE A 719 22.37 -2.12 30.27
C ILE A 719 23.41 -3.15 29.83
N TRP A 720 23.54 -3.41 28.53
CA TRP A 720 24.54 -4.32 27.96
C TRP A 720 25.95 -3.94 28.37
N GLN A 721 26.31 -2.66 28.21
CA GLN A 721 27.60 -2.14 28.65
C GLN A 721 27.80 -2.28 30.16
N ARG A 722 26.76 -2.01 31.01
CA ARG A 722 26.84 -2.14 32.46
C ARG A 722 26.94 -3.59 32.92
N MET A 723 26.54 -4.54 32.13
CA MET A 723 26.74 -5.97 32.35
C MET A 723 28.17 -6.43 32.06
N GLY A 724 29.05 -5.51 31.61
CA GLY A 724 30.48 -5.75 31.43
C GLY A 724 30.90 -6.04 29.98
N HIS A 725 30.07 -5.70 29.00
CA HIS A 725 30.38 -5.84 27.59
C HIS A 725 30.92 -4.52 27.04
N ASP A 726 32.02 -4.57 26.30
CA ASP A 726 32.65 -3.38 25.69
C ASP A 726 32.09 -3.05 24.30
N ASP A 727 31.61 -4.06 23.57
CA ASP A 727 31.07 -3.91 22.22
C ASP A 727 29.56 -3.61 22.22
N THR A 728 29.06 -3.02 21.11
CA THR A 728 27.63 -2.76 20.94
C THR A 728 26.83 -4.05 20.87
N ILE A 729 25.62 -4.02 21.45
CA ILE A 729 24.68 -5.14 21.41
C ILE A 729 24.14 -5.41 19.98
N ALA A 730 24.26 -4.47 19.07
CA ALA A 730 23.61 -4.49 17.75
C ALA A 730 24.00 -5.71 16.88
N PHE A 731 25.17 -6.29 17.09
CA PHE A 731 25.69 -7.43 16.32
C PHE A 731 25.77 -8.73 17.14
N GLU A 732 25.29 -8.71 18.36
CA GLU A 732 25.26 -9.89 19.21
C GLU A 732 24.31 -10.96 18.63
N PRO A 733 24.63 -12.25 18.73
CA PRO A 733 23.78 -13.31 18.27
C PRO A 733 22.39 -13.29 18.94
N TRP A 734 21.34 -13.46 18.16
CA TRP A 734 19.97 -13.59 18.66
C TRP A 734 19.86 -14.76 19.63
N PRO A 735 19.15 -14.60 20.77
CA PRO A 735 19.04 -15.68 21.76
C PRO A 735 18.34 -16.91 21.19
N VAL A 736 18.81 -18.09 21.58
CA VAL A 736 18.29 -19.38 21.11
C VAL A 736 17.49 -20.04 22.23
N TYR A 737 16.39 -20.67 21.90
CA TYR A 737 15.59 -21.44 22.85
C TYR A 737 15.73 -22.95 22.63
N ASP A 738 15.60 -23.71 23.71
CA ASP A 738 15.50 -25.16 23.70
C ASP A 738 14.02 -25.54 23.77
N GLU A 739 13.51 -26.21 22.72
CA GLU A 739 12.11 -26.62 22.66
C GLU A 739 11.71 -27.53 23.82
N ALA A 740 12.59 -28.43 24.24
CA ALA A 740 12.33 -29.34 25.36
C ALA A 740 12.13 -28.60 26.69
N LYS A 741 12.78 -27.44 26.84
CA LYS A 741 12.65 -26.61 28.05
C LYS A 741 11.44 -25.67 28.03
N THR A 742 10.70 -25.59 26.91
CA THR A 742 9.47 -24.79 26.86
C THR A 742 8.24 -25.47 27.42
N VAL A 743 8.30 -26.78 27.61
CA VAL A 743 7.19 -27.63 28.03
C VAL A 743 7.14 -27.76 29.54
N GLU A 744 5.95 -27.75 30.10
CA GLU A 744 5.79 -28.15 31.52
C GLU A 744 6.01 -29.64 31.65
N ASP A 745 7.04 -30.03 32.41
CA ASP A 745 7.24 -31.43 32.81
C ASP A 745 6.23 -31.87 33.87
N THR A 746 5.59 -30.93 34.56
CA THR A 746 4.57 -31.18 35.57
C THR A 746 3.23 -30.58 35.21
N VAL A 747 2.17 -31.12 35.75
CA VAL A 747 0.79 -30.63 35.67
C VAL A 747 0.10 -30.78 37.01
N GLU A 748 -0.59 -29.76 37.47
CA GLU A 748 -1.44 -29.85 38.65
C GLU A 748 -2.77 -30.53 38.28
N ILE A 749 -3.07 -31.63 38.97
CA ILE A 749 -4.29 -32.37 38.78
C ILE A 749 -5.17 -32.31 40.03
N ALA A 750 -6.49 -32.34 39.84
CA ALA A 750 -7.43 -32.41 40.96
C ALA A 750 -7.52 -33.85 41.52
N VAL A 751 -7.44 -33.99 42.86
CA VAL A 751 -7.67 -35.24 43.56
C VAL A 751 -9.09 -35.20 44.12
N GLN A 752 -9.89 -36.19 43.73
CA GLN A 752 -11.31 -36.26 44.02
C GLN A 752 -11.65 -37.50 44.85
N ILE A 753 -12.68 -37.38 45.68
CA ILE A 753 -13.40 -38.49 46.30
C ILE A 753 -14.85 -38.45 45.83
N ASN A 754 -15.32 -39.56 45.23
CA ASN A 754 -16.67 -39.66 44.73
C ASN A 754 -17.08 -38.44 43.85
N GLY A 755 -16.16 -37.98 42.99
CA GLY A 755 -16.39 -36.87 42.04
C GLY A 755 -16.27 -35.46 42.64
N LYS A 756 -15.98 -35.34 43.95
CA LYS A 756 -15.76 -34.02 44.63
C LYS A 756 -14.28 -33.80 44.91
N THR A 757 -13.73 -32.67 44.43
CA THR A 757 -12.33 -32.31 44.67
C THR A 757 -12.02 -32.15 46.14
N LYS A 758 -10.98 -32.81 46.59
CA LYS A 758 -10.52 -32.85 47.98
C LYS A 758 -9.09 -32.36 48.18
N GLY A 759 -8.34 -32.26 47.11
CA GLY A 759 -6.98 -31.72 47.07
C GLY A 759 -6.50 -31.53 45.66
N THR A 760 -5.30 -30.97 45.50
CA THR A 760 -4.57 -30.88 44.24
C THR A 760 -3.21 -31.55 44.40
N LEU A 761 -2.70 -32.10 43.32
CA LEU A 761 -1.41 -32.80 43.26
C LEU A 761 -0.68 -32.38 41.99
N GLU A 762 0.57 -31.95 42.15
CA GLU A 762 1.49 -31.74 41.05
C GLU A 762 2.16 -33.08 40.67
N ILE A 763 2.03 -33.45 39.38
CA ILE A 763 2.59 -34.71 38.84
C ILE A 763 3.42 -34.43 37.62
N GLY A 764 4.44 -35.23 37.34
CA GLY A 764 5.10 -35.29 36.05
C GLY A 764 4.14 -35.79 34.98
N LYS A 765 4.16 -35.17 33.79
CA LYS A 765 3.29 -35.58 32.65
C LYS A 765 3.51 -37.02 32.20
N GLN A 766 4.70 -37.56 32.51
CA GLN A 766 5.09 -38.94 32.21
C GLN A 766 5.11 -39.86 33.42
N ASP A 767 4.65 -39.36 34.61
CA ASP A 767 4.62 -40.15 35.81
C ASP A 767 3.72 -41.41 35.60
N PRO A 768 4.20 -42.61 36.04
CA PRO A 768 3.41 -43.81 35.91
C PRO A 768 2.08 -43.71 36.66
N LYS A 769 1.02 -44.24 36.10
CA LYS A 769 -0.33 -44.20 36.67
C LYS A 769 -0.36 -44.59 38.16
N ASP A 770 0.36 -45.66 38.51
CA ASP A 770 0.34 -46.21 39.86
C ASP A 770 1.02 -45.29 40.88
N GLU A 771 2.10 -44.62 40.49
CA GLU A 771 2.75 -43.58 41.32
C GLU A 771 1.85 -42.34 41.53
N VAL A 772 1.18 -41.90 40.44
CA VAL A 772 0.25 -40.75 40.53
C VAL A 772 -0.92 -41.07 41.48
N ILE A 773 -1.46 -42.28 41.41
CA ILE A 773 -2.53 -42.70 42.31
C ILE A 773 -2.04 -42.82 43.74
N ALA A 774 -0.82 -43.33 43.98
CA ALA A 774 -0.24 -43.42 45.30
C ALA A 774 -0.06 -42.03 45.95
N LYS A 775 0.60 -41.10 45.18
CA LYS A 775 0.78 -39.70 45.60
C LYS A 775 -0.58 -39.00 45.84
N ALA A 776 -1.56 -39.26 45.01
CA ALA A 776 -2.90 -38.70 45.18
C ALA A 776 -3.59 -39.18 46.44
N LYS A 777 -3.43 -40.45 46.82
CA LYS A 777 -3.95 -41.00 48.10
C LYS A 777 -3.26 -40.37 49.29
N ASP A 778 -1.96 -40.13 49.23
CA ASP A 778 -1.21 -39.47 50.31
C ASP A 778 -1.71 -38.02 50.56
N VAL A 779 -1.99 -37.27 49.48
CA VAL A 779 -2.51 -35.87 49.54
C VAL A 779 -3.87 -35.80 50.27
N ILE A 780 -4.69 -36.82 50.17
CA ILE A 780 -6.02 -36.87 50.78
C ILE A 780 -6.16 -37.94 51.88
N ALA A 781 -5.05 -38.41 52.44
CA ALA A 781 -5.00 -39.52 53.39
C ALA A 781 -5.92 -39.30 54.59
N ASP A 782 -5.99 -38.06 55.12
CA ASP A 782 -6.87 -37.63 56.21
C ASP A 782 -8.39 -37.72 55.88
N LYS A 783 -8.73 -37.81 54.56
CA LYS A 783 -10.10 -37.82 54.02
C LYS A 783 -10.54 -39.19 53.53
N LEU A 784 -9.65 -40.18 53.57
CA LEU A 784 -9.94 -41.56 53.18
C LEU A 784 -10.53 -42.35 54.34
N THR A 785 -11.83 -42.20 54.64
CA THR A 785 -12.51 -42.76 55.82
C THR A 785 -13.34 -44.02 55.52
N GLY A 786 -13.32 -44.55 54.29
CA GLY A 786 -14.12 -45.71 53.84
C GLY A 786 -13.29 -46.69 52.99
N ASN A 787 -13.97 -47.78 52.56
CA ASN A 787 -13.32 -48.74 51.65
C ASN A 787 -13.24 -48.21 50.19
N ILE A 788 -12.02 -48.22 49.63
CA ILE A 788 -11.79 -47.85 48.22
C ILE A 788 -12.37 -48.91 47.32
N VAL A 789 -13.32 -48.57 46.47
CA VAL A 789 -13.97 -49.46 45.53
C VAL A 789 -13.35 -49.42 44.14
N LYS A 790 -12.92 -48.22 43.75
CA LYS A 790 -12.33 -47.97 42.39
C LYS A 790 -11.43 -46.73 42.40
N GLU A 791 -10.33 -46.82 41.67
CA GLU A 791 -9.40 -45.72 41.43
C GLU A 791 -9.44 -45.37 39.94
N ILE A 792 -9.72 -44.11 39.62
CA ILE A 792 -9.83 -43.61 38.27
C ILE A 792 -8.79 -42.52 38.07
N TYR A 793 -7.87 -42.72 37.17
CA TYR A 793 -6.91 -41.71 36.73
C TYR A 793 -7.19 -41.31 35.28
N VAL A 794 -7.40 -40.01 35.09
CA VAL A 794 -7.43 -39.39 33.75
C VAL A 794 -6.13 -38.60 33.59
N PRO A 795 -5.23 -39.04 32.67
CA PRO A 795 -3.92 -38.47 32.55
C PRO A 795 -3.96 -36.94 32.36
N GLY A 796 -3.15 -36.24 33.20
CA GLY A 796 -3.04 -34.78 33.15
C GLY A 796 -4.28 -34.00 33.62
N ARG A 797 -5.31 -34.67 34.21
CA ARG A 797 -6.58 -34.00 34.59
C ARG A 797 -7.01 -34.26 36.01
N ILE A 798 -7.27 -35.51 36.35
CA ILE A 798 -7.81 -35.85 37.66
C ILE A 798 -7.40 -37.25 38.13
N VAL A 799 -7.31 -37.43 39.45
CA VAL A 799 -7.43 -38.73 40.12
C VAL A 799 -8.75 -38.71 40.91
N ASN A 800 -9.63 -39.69 40.71
CA ASN A 800 -10.89 -39.81 41.44
C ASN A 800 -10.91 -41.16 42.18
N ILE A 801 -10.90 -41.11 43.53
CA ILE A 801 -11.02 -42.26 44.43
C ILE A 801 -12.48 -42.49 44.76
N VAL A 802 -13.02 -43.62 44.30
CA VAL A 802 -14.42 -43.99 44.59
C VAL A 802 -14.44 -44.84 45.87
N MET A 803 -15.18 -44.40 46.86
CA MET A 803 -15.29 -45.00 48.18
C MET A 803 -16.72 -45.35 48.48
N LYS A 804 -16.87 -46.44 49.25
CA LYS A 804 -18.14 -46.87 49.93
C LYS A 804 -17.94 -46.82 51.44
#